data_be16427b22598a8322062dfd29a0fe4f
#
_entry.id   be16427b22598a8322062dfd29a0fe4f
#
_cell.length_a   1.000
_cell.length_b   1.000
_cell.length_c   1.000
_cell.angle_alpha   90.00
_cell.angle_beta   90.00
_cell.angle_gamma   90.00
#
_symmetry.space_group_name_H-M   'P 1'
#
loop_
_entity.id
_entity.type
_entity.pdbx_description
1 polymer ?
#
loop_
_entity_poly.entity_id
_entity_poly.type
_entity_poly.pdbx_seq_one_letter_code
_entity_poly.pdbx_strand_id
1 'polypeptide(L)'
;MSLALKLLTGILILSFPLSAFGWDWQTRVTVVVKDQPIEAVCGLLEKEYGIHFSYSRELVNLSRKVTLTIHQQRLKKVLDELFAPDDIRFARVGEQIVLSPAQRSSRTISGFIKDAVSGENLIGATVYSPVLKQGTTANQYGFYSLTTVKDTNSLVISYIGYQPFVQKVAAKGNQMINIHLQPLGSLKEVVINAKENLKLQEQTQMSKLNLNTSELQAMPRLLGEVDVMRTLQSLPGVSGGADGAGGLYVRGGGPDQNLVLIDGSPVFNFSHFFGVYSLLNANVVKTTDLYKGAFPARFGGRISSVVDIAMKEGDMKTYHGDASIGLIAAKFNIEGPIVKDKTSFMLSARRSYPDLLLNAAMKSDNTLGSGGDFQAFFYDINAKVNHIFSSKDRLFFSFYQGEDNLLLKQTVDDTSYASNPSKYVGEKMKFHVGWGNTIAAIRWNHIYGPKLFSNITLNYSQYKFSTEFEHKYTLAASGEKSDVYGKYGSRMANSGGRIDFDYRPDPRHSIRFGAISTMHNFKPGSAVFEDKDSQVTPLDTLDESLKVTGLELSLYAEDNWQIKPDLYASIGLHASGFLVEGRSYFSLQPRLGLRYLLPRNWAVKAAYTHMNQYIHLLSSNGTSLPTDIWVPSTQNVAPMFSKQVAAGVAKTTANLKYEFSLEGYFKSMHNMIESRENNSILVPVETRWDENVTVGKGWSYGAELMLQKKKGSTTGWVGYTLAWSTRRFPGINNGEIYPYRYDARHDIELVLVQQLGPHWEFSASWHFNSGMPFTLPVSAYAGIEGASPWEPGTGSTSIDRYDNWNNYRGAAVHRLDVGVTWSKQKKRWTRSWNLSVFNVYNRKNPYYYYISADPVQQQRYLSKVTILPILPSITYAIKF
;
A
#
# COMPACT_ATOMS: atom_id res chain seq x y z
N MET A 1 49.40 15.61 7.89
CA MET A 1 49.33 16.48 9.07
C MET A 1 48.99 15.63 10.30
N SER A 2 49.88 14.82 10.72
CA SER A 2 49.79 14.01 11.94
C SER A 2 51.21 13.99 12.53
N LEU A 3 51.51 14.90 13.41
CA LEU A 3 52.74 14.84 14.27
C LEU A 3 52.89 16.07 15.18
N ALA A 4 51.84 16.81 15.48
CA ALA A 4 51.97 18.02 16.30
C ALA A 4 51.07 18.04 17.55
N LEU A 5 50.59 16.89 18.02
CA LEU A 5 49.75 16.79 19.25
C LEU A 5 50.24 15.72 20.24
N LYS A 6 51.51 15.35 20.21
CA LYS A 6 52.12 14.41 21.18
C LYS A 6 53.39 14.95 21.90
N LEU A 7 53.51 16.26 22.01
CA LEU A 7 54.69 16.85 22.63
C LEU A 7 54.37 18.03 23.55
N LEU A 8 53.38 17.89 24.43
CA LEU A 8 53.14 18.83 25.51
C LEU A 8 52.58 18.17 26.78
N THR A 9 53.13 17.00 27.13
CA THR A 9 52.94 16.40 28.48
C THR A 9 54.24 15.79 28.96
N GLY A 10 55.17 16.60 29.23
CA GLY A 10 56.40 16.23 29.90
C GLY A 10 57.10 17.48 30.38
N ILE A 11 57.06 17.72 31.64
CA ILE A 11 57.89 18.56 32.55
C ILE A 11 56.97 19.35 33.50
N LEU A 12 56.71 18.82 34.67
CA LEU A 12 57.09 19.31 35.96
C LEU A 12 56.52 18.42 37.08
N ILE A 13 57.32 17.40 37.46
CA ILE A 13 57.21 16.76 38.77
C ILE A 13 58.11 17.54 39.70
N LEU A 14 57.51 18.43 40.47
CA LEU A 14 58.12 18.90 41.71
C LEU A 14 57.28 18.43 42.87
N SER A 15 57.77 17.39 43.52
CA SER A 15 57.33 16.79 44.76
C SER A 15 57.25 17.81 45.89
N PHE A 16 56.05 18.14 46.31
CA PHE A 16 55.78 18.52 47.69
C PHE A 16 54.83 17.52 48.31
N PRO A 17 55.09 16.95 49.46
CA PRO A 17 54.15 16.15 50.20
C PRO A 17 53.18 17.11 50.93
N LEU A 18 52.10 17.51 50.24
CA LEU A 18 50.92 17.94 50.94
C LEU A 18 50.17 16.67 51.37
N SER A 19 50.18 16.43 52.64
CA SER A 19 49.26 15.54 53.33
C SER A 19 47.85 16.15 53.19
N ALA A 20 47.19 15.88 52.00
CA ALA A 20 45.80 16.16 51.85
C ALA A 20 45.02 15.09 52.64
N PHE A 21 44.39 15.50 53.73
CA PHE A 21 43.31 14.75 54.40
C PHE A 21 42.13 14.68 53.43
N GLY A 22 42.25 13.81 52.44
CA GLY A 22 41.16 13.45 51.56
C GLY A 22 40.46 12.21 52.14
N TRP A 23 39.12 12.23 52.15
CA TRP A 23 38.34 11.06 52.51
C TRP A 23 38.56 9.91 51.47
N ASP A 24 38.45 8.64 51.97
CA ASP A 24 38.42 7.45 51.14
C ASP A 24 37.23 6.55 51.48
N TRP A 25 37.03 5.46 50.77
CA TRP A 25 35.92 4.54 51.01
C TRP A 25 36.01 3.83 52.39
N GLN A 26 37.14 3.85 53.06
CA GLN A 26 37.40 3.29 54.38
C GLN A 26 37.20 4.33 55.50
N THR A 27 37.06 5.59 55.16
CA THR A 27 36.77 6.68 56.11
C THR A 27 35.58 6.28 56.99
N ARG A 28 35.77 6.35 58.32
CA ARG A 28 34.72 6.03 59.30
C ARG A 28 33.93 7.27 59.58
N VAL A 29 32.60 7.20 59.38
CA VAL A 29 31.67 8.32 59.62
C VAL A 29 30.66 7.95 60.69
N THR A 30 30.25 8.94 61.47
CA THR A 30 29.17 8.86 62.43
C THR A 30 28.03 9.75 61.95
N VAL A 31 26.81 9.22 61.79
CA VAL A 31 25.64 9.95 61.33
C VAL A 31 24.48 9.60 62.26
N VAL A 32 23.98 10.60 62.94
CA VAL A 32 22.79 10.46 63.77
C VAL A 32 21.77 11.51 63.32
N VAL A 33 20.72 11.05 62.64
CA VAL A 33 19.66 11.89 62.12
C VAL A 33 18.29 11.23 62.37
N LYS A 34 17.30 12.06 62.68
CA LYS A 34 15.90 11.61 62.87
C LYS A 34 14.97 12.38 61.97
N ASP A 35 14.26 11.66 61.07
CA ASP A 35 13.28 12.21 60.12
C ASP A 35 13.81 13.39 59.29
N GLN A 36 15.07 13.25 58.76
CA GLN A 36 15.73 14.23 57.91
C GLN A 36 15.78 13.78 56.46
N PRO A 37 15.62 14.70 55.47
CA PRO A 37 15.79 14.34 54.05
C PRO A 37 17.23 13.91 53.76
N ILE A 38 17.40 12.99 52.82
CA ILE A 38 18.73 12.51 52.36
C ILE A 38 19.64 13.67 51.98
N GLU A 39 19.10 14.74 51.40
CA GLU A 39 19.86 15.95 51.05
C GLU A 39 20.51 16.58 52.30
N ALA A 40 19.83 16.59 53.42
CA ALA A 40 20.37 17.09 54.66
C ALA A 40 21.48 16.17 55.25
N VAL A 41 21.38 14.85 55.07
CA VAL A 41 22.43 13.88 55.44
C VAL A 41 23.67 14.08 54.57
N CYS A 42 23.52 14.30 53.27
CA CYS A 42 24.62 14.65 52.36
C CYS A 42 25.33 15.94 52.80
N GLY A 43 24.56 16.97 53.17
CA GLY A 43 25.10 18.26 53.69
C GLY A 43 25.83 18.11 55.03
N LEU A 44 25.39 17.16 55.85
CA LEU A 44 26.08 16.81 57.12
C LEU A 44 27.43 16.13 56.88
N LEU A 45 27.45 15.18 55.92
CA LEU A 45 28.70 14.47 55.52
C LEU A 45 29.69 15.44 54.82
N GLU A 46 29.18 16.44 54.10
CA GLU A 46 30.01 17.50 53.50
C GLU A 46 30.62 18.38 54.56
N LYS A 47 29.81 18.84 55.51
CA LYS A 47 30.26 19.77 56.56
C LYS A 47 31.27 19.13 57.56
N GLU A 48 31.00 17.86 57.94
CA GLU A 48 31.81 17.21 59.01
C GLU A 48 33.03 16.43 58.47
N TYR A 49 32.92 15.90 57.25
CA TYR A 49 33.94 15.02 56.67
C TYR A 49 34.53 15.52 55.36
N GLY A 50 34.10 16.70 54.86
CA GLY A 50 34.58 17.24 53.57
C GLY A 50 34.17 16.46 52.34
N ILE A 51 33.06 15.70 52.39
CA ILE A 51 32.59 14.80 51.33
C ILE A 51 31.60 15.55 50.45
N HIS A 52 32.07 16.08 49.31
CA HIS A 52 31.21 16.82 48.40
C HIS A 52 30.36 15.88 47.53
N PHE A 53 29.06 16.22 47.39
CA PHE A 53 28.10 15.51 46.54
C PHE A 53 27.72 16.36 45.33
N SER A 54 27.82 15.74 44.15
CA SER A 54 27.37 16.34 42.86
C SER A 54 26.25 15.53 42.24
N TYR A 55 25.12 16.16 41.96
CA TYR A 55 23.94 15.54 41.35
C TYR A 55 23.03 16.54 40.65
N SER A 56 22.23 16.05 39.70
CA SER A 56 21.15 16.83 39.09
C SER A 56 19.84 16.59 39.87
N ARG A 57 19.22 17.65 40.39
CA ARG A 57 17.94 17.58 41.11
C ARG A 57 16.77 17.06 40.26
N GLU A 58 16.87 17.16 38.94
CA GLU A 58 15.88 16.61 38.01
C GLU A 58 15.98 15.09 37.88
N LEU A 59 17.18 14.51 38.09
CA LEU A 59 17.46 13.09 37.89
C LEU A 59 17.51 12.29 39.20
N VAL A 60 17.89 12.91 40.30
CA VAL A 60 18.10 12.28 41.62
C VAL A 60 17.26 13.01 42.68
N ASN A 61 16.30 12.28 43.24
CA ASN A 61 15.42 12.86 44.29
C ASN A 61 15.96 12.47 45.67
N LEU A 62 16.44 13.41 46.41
CA LEU A 62 16.98 13.27 47.76
C LEU A 62 16.01 13.74 48.85
N SER A 63 14.72 13.86 48.56
CA SER A 63 13.71 14.39 49.49
C SER A 63 13.19 13.33 50.48
N ARG A 64 13.48 12.04 50.28
CA ARG A 64 13.11 10.96 51.20
C ARG A 64 13.68 11.23 52.58
N LYS A 65 12.85 11.15 53.61
CA LYS A 65 13.26 11.31 54.99
C LYS A 65 13.80 9.98 55.56
N VAL A 66 14.88 10.09 56.27
CA VAL A 66 15.58 8.95 56.87
C VAL A 66 15.83 9.19 58.35
N THR A 67 15.81 8.08 59.11
CA THR A 67 16.26 8.05 60.51
C THR A 67 17.40 7.08 60.57
N LEU A 68 18.63 7.60 60.84
CA LEU A 68 19.87 6.81 60.86
C LEU A 68 20.60 7.04 62.17
N THR A 69 21.05 6.01 62.81
CA THR A 69 21.92 6.02 63.97
C THR A 69 23.13 5.15 63.69
N ILE A 70 24.14 5.76 63.09
CA ILE A 70 25.35 5.09 62.63
C ILE A 70 26.53 5.62 63.41
N HIS A 71 27.34 4.74 64.04
CA HIS A 71 28.54 5.09 64.76
C HIS A 71 29.72 4.43 64.15
N GLN A 72 30.78 5.21 63.76
CA GLN A 72 32.08 4.73 63.28
C GLN A 72 31.98 3.66 62.16
N GLN A 73 31.05 3.76 61.21
CA GLN A 73 30.97 2.87 60.08
C GLN A 73 31.69 3.42 58.83
N ARG A 74 32.14 2.51 57.98
CA ARG A 74 32.82 2.87 56.72
C ARG A 74 31.87 3.66 55.80
N LEU A 75 32.34 4.77 55.22
CA LEU A 75 31.60 5.65 54.34
C LEU A 75 30.83 4.88 53.25
N LYS A 76 31.51 3.94 52.56
CA LYS A 76 30.86 3.16 51.50
C LYS A 76 29.62 2.41 51.99
N LYS A 77 29.69 1.80 53.19
CA LYS A 77 28.55 1.09 53.73
C LYS A 77 27.40 2.01 54.09
N VAL A 78 27.70 3.20 54.63
CA VAL A 78 26.70 4.23 54.93
C VAL A 78 26.00 4.73 53.67
N LEU A 79 26.74 4.98 52.59
CA LEU A 79 26.18 5.41 51.34
C LEU A 79 25.38 4.29 50.66
N ASP A 80 25.82 3.03 50.73
CA ASP A 80 25.05 1.89 50.24
C ASP A 80 23.69 1.79 50.98
N GLU A 81 23.66 1.94 52.30
CA GLU A 81 22.41 1.94 53.07
C GLU A 81 21.51 3.17 52.75
N LEU A 82 22.12 4.33 52.57
CA LEU A 82 21.39 5.59 52.33
C LEU A 82 20.75 5.62 50.93
N PHE A 83 21.45 5.18 49.90
CA PHE A 83 21.06 5.36 48.51
C PHE A 83 20.43 4.13 47.86
N ALA A 84 20.65 2.91 48.35
CA ALA A 84 20.09 1.69 47.77
C ALA A 84 18.56 1.67 47.70
N PRO A 85 17.81 2.16 48.72
CA PRO A 85 16.33 2.17 48.65
C PRO A 85 15.76 3.06 47.54
N ASP A 86 16.49 4.10 47.09
CA ASP A 86 16.07 5.04 46.06
C ASP A 86 16.68 4.74 44.68
N ASP A 87 17.33 3.57 44.48
CA ASP A 87 18.01 3.21 43.23
C ASP A 87 19.03 4.27 42.77
N ILE A 88 19.75 4.87 43.72
CA ILE A 88 20.80 5.86 43.43
C ILE A 88 22.18 5.17 43.49
N ARG A 89 22.95 5.32 42.40
CA ARG A 89 24.36 4.93 42.35
C ARG A 89 25.25 6.12 42.74
N PHE A 90 26.35 5.82 43.34
CA PHE A 90 27.37 6.81 43.65
C PHE A 90 28.73 6.34 43.16
N ALA A 91 29.52 7.25 42.64
CA ALA A 91 30.88 7.02 42.18
C ALA A 91 31.77 8.19 42.62
N ARG A 92 33.00 7.90 43.00
CA ARG A 92 34.02 8.93 43.29
C ARG A 92 34.58 9.44 41.94
N VAL A 93 34.52 10.75 41.72
CA VAL A 93 35.14 11.43 40.57
C VAL A 93 35.97 12.59 41.16
N GLY A 94 37.27 12.38 41.19
CA GLY A 94 38.15 13.29 41.93
C GLY A 94 37.86 13.30 43.45
N GLU A 95 37.56 14.43 44.03
CA GLU A 95 37.20 14.60 45.45
C GLU A 95 35.70 14.70 45.68
N GLN A 96 34.86 14.41 44.69
CA GLN A 96 33.42 14.46 44.78
C GLN A 96 32.82 13.07 44.64
N ILE A 97 31.65 12.90 45.26
CA ILE A 97 30.78 11.75 45.02
C ILE A 97 29.67 12.19 44.05
N VAL A 98 29.73 11.63 42.84
CA VAL A 98 28.68 11.89 41.82
C VAL A 98 27.56 10.90 42.04
N LEU A 99 26.33 11.42 42.27
CA LEU A 99 25.12 10.62 42.38
C LEU A 99 24.43 10.55 41.01
N SER A 100 24.08 9.36 40.61
CA SER A 100 23.33 9.10 39.39
C SER A 100 22.23 8.08 39.66
N PRO A 101 21.11 8.10 38.91
CA PRO A 101 20.13 7.02 38.98
C PRO A 101 20.79 5.69 38.69
N ALA A 102 20.49 4.68 39.48
CA ALA A 102 20.90 3.31 39.12
C ALA A 102 20.28 2.95 37.77
N GLN A 103 21.09 2.45 36.86
CA GLN A 103 20.55 1.89 35.63
C GLN A 103 19.65 0.71 36.02
N ARG A 104 18.32 0.95 36.02
CA ARG A 104 17.36 -0.12 36.27
C ARG A 104 17.66 -1.24 35.30
N SER A 105 17.96 -2.44 35.79
CA SER A 105 18.20 -3.56 34.92
C SER A 105 16.99 -3.78 34.04
N SER A 106 17.17 -3.57 32.75
CA SER A 106 16.13 -3.78 31.75
C SER A 106 16.08 -5.24 31.33
N ARG A 107 14.89 -5.70 30.93
CA ARG A 107 14.67 -7.00 30.29
C ARG A 107 13.82 -6.82 29.05
N THR A 108 13.95 -7.71 28.09
CA THR A 108 13.18 -7.67 26.85
C THR A 108 12.24 -8.86 26.81
N ILE A 109 10.96 -8.58 26.53
CA ILE A 109 9.91 -9.56 26.32
C ILE A 109 9.55 -9.51 24.85
N SER A 110 9.67 -10.65 24.16
CA SER A 110 9.42 -10.74 22.72
C SER A 110 8.62 -11.99 22.38
N GLY A 111 8.09 -12.09 21.18
CA GLY A 111 7.36 -13.25 20.69
C GLY A 111 6.36 -12.88 19.59
N PHE A 112 5.47 -13.81 19.29
CA PHE A 112 4.39 -13.59 18.34
C PHE A 112 3.06 -13.40 19.06
N ILE A 113 2.21 -12.50 18.54
CA ILE A 113 0.83 -12.38 18.95
C ILE A 113 -0.03 -13.11 17.93
N LYS A 114 -0.83 -14.05 18.41
CA LYS A 114 -1.59 -14.98 17.57
C LYS A 114 -3.08 -14.95 17.91
N ASP A 115 -3.90 -15.27 16.94
CA ASP A 115 -5.29 -15.63 17.13
C ASP A 115 -5.37 -16.96 17.91
N ALA A 116 -6.14 -17.01 18.98
CA ALA A 116 -6.27 -18.22 19.79
C ALA A 116 -7.07 -19.34 19.11
N VAL A 117 -7.92 -19.00 18.14
CA VAL A 117 -8.76 -19.95 17.39
C VAL A 117 -8.00 -20.51 16.20
N SER A 118 -7.47 -19.65 15.31
CA SER A 118 -6.80 -20.07 14.08
C SER A 118 -5.29 -20.32 14.22
N GLY A 119 -4.64 -19.70 15.23
CA GLY A 119 -3.19 -19.71 15.36
C GLY A 119 -2.46 -18.75 14.43
N GLU A 120 -3.18 -17.96 13.61
CA GLU A 120 -2.58 -16.95 12.74
C GLU A 120 -1.97 -15.79 13.53
N ASN A 121 -0.92 -15.18 12.97
CA ASN A 121 -0.30 -14.01 13.57
C ASN A 121 -1.18 -12.76 13.45
N LEU A 122 -1.27 -11.96 14.52
CA LEU A 122 -2.02 -10.71 14.56
C LEU A 122 -1.09 -9.52 14.28
N ILE A 123 -1.17 -9.01 13.06
CA ILE A 123 -0.36 -7.89 12.58
C ILE A 123 -0.84 -6.58 13.22
N GLY A 124 0.07 -5.81 13.83
CA GLY A 124 -0.28 -4.52 14.44
C GLY A 124 -0.96 -4.60 15.80
N ALA A 125 -1.07 -5.78 16.41
CA ALA A 125 -1.54 -5.92 17.78
C ALA A 125 -0.63 -5.14 18.76
N THR A 126 -1.22 -4.48 19.74
CA THR A 126 -0.51 -3.62 20.69
C THR A 126 -0.16 -4.37 21.96
N VAL A 127 1.08 -4.18 22.44
CA VAL A 127 1.58 -4.64 23.74
C VAL A 127 1.96 -3.42 24.57
N TYR A 128 1.35 -3.23 25.71
CA TYR A 128 1.50 -2.05 26.54
C TYR A 128 1.89 -2.42 27.97
N SER A 129 2.85 -1.68 28.54
CA SER A 129 3.26 -1.78 29.94
C SER A 129 2.61 -0.64 30.75
N PRO A 130 1.68 -0.92 31.64
CA PRO A 130 1.06 0.11 32.51
C PRO A 130 2.09 0.80 33.41
N VAL A 131 3.13 0.08 33.83
CA VAL A 131 4.18 0.59 34.73
C VAL A 131 5.06 1.63 34.02
N LEU A 132 5.44 1.37 32.78
CA LEU A 132 6.25 2.29 31.97
C LEU A 132 5.44 3.35 31.26
N LYS A 133 4.12 3.16 31.15
CA LYS A 133 3.24 3.93 30.27
C LYS A 133 3.74 3.95 28.82
N GLN A 134 4.37 2.86 28.39
CA GLN A 134 4.96 2.68 27.06
C GLN A 134 4.52 1.34 26.48
N GLY A 135 4.52 1.25 25.16
CA GLY A 135 4.13 0.04 24.44
C GLY A 135 4.85 -0.13 23.11
N THR A 136 4.60 -1.26 22.50
CA THR A 136 5.08 -1.62 21.18
C THR A 136 3.92 -2.23 20.39
N THR A 137 4.05 -2.29 19.06
CA THR A 137 3.12 -3.01 18.20
C THR A 137 3.80 -4.21 17.56
N ALA A 138 3.04 -5.27 17.33
CA ALA A 138 3.48 -6.37 16.50
C ALA A 138 3.78 -5.84 15.09
N ASN A 139 4.90 -6.26 14.52
CA ASN A 139 5.29 -5.90 13.16
C ASN A 139 4.37 -6.57 12.11
N GLN A 140 4.62 -6.35 10.83
CA GLN A 140 3.87 -6.95 9.73
C GLN A 140 3.93 -8.49 9.66
N TYR A 141 4.70 -9.12 10.54
CA TYR A 141 4.82 -10.57 10.68
C TYR A 141 4.24 -11.09 12.00
N GLY A 142 3.64 -10.20 12.82
CA GLY A 142 3.08 -10.53 14.13
C GLY A 142 4.10 -10.63 15.27
N PHE A 143 5.40 -10.34 15.00
CA PHE A 143 6.43 -10.33 16.02
C PHE A 143 6.42 -9.03 16.81
N TYR A 144 6.50 -9.12 18.16
CA TYR A 144 6.65 -7.99 19.05
C TYR A 144 7.91 -8.11 19.90
N SER A 145 8.46 -6.98 20.31
CA SER A 145 9.57 -6.89 21.25
C SER A 145 9.40 -5.63 22.09
N LEU A 146 9.37 -5.79 23.40
CA LEU A 146 9.26 -4.71 24.37
C LEU A 146 10.33 -4.85 25.45
N THR A 147 11.26 -3.89 25.50
CA THR A 147 12.21 -3.78 26.61
C THR A 147 11.55 -3.03 27.76
N THR A 148 11.56 -3.62 28.96
CA THR A 148 10.88 -3.12 30.16
C THR A 148 11.84 -3.16 31.36
N VAL A 149 11.49 -2.49 32.43
CA VAL A 149 12.21 -2.57 33.72
C VAL A 149 11.85 -3.86 34.46
N LYS A 150 12.72 -4.31 35.35
CA LYS A 150 12.54 -5.57 36.12
C LYS A 150 11.19 -5.64 36.86
N ASP A 151 10.66 -4.52 37.31
CA ASP A 151 9.43 -4.45 38.12
C ASP A 151 8.11 -4.54 37.31
N THR A 152 8.20 -4.70 35.98
CA THR A 152 7.03 -4.91 35.15
C THR A 152 6.47 -6.31 35.35
N ASN A 153 5.35 -6.43 36.08
CA ASN A 153 4.72 -7.72 36.39
C ASN A 153 3.62 -8.13 35.41
N SER A 154 3.15 -7.21 34.58
CA SER A 154 2.09 -7.48 33.61
C SER A 154 2.21 -6.62 32.36
N LEU A 155 1.77 -7.18 31.23
CA LEU A 155 1.57 -6.50 29.97
C LEU A 155 0.10 -6.59 29.58
N VAL A 156 -0.43 -5.53 29.02
CA VAL A 156 -1.77 -5.50 28.43
C VAL A 156 -1.63 -5.61 26.91
N ILE A 157 -2.31 -6.59 26.34
CA ILE A 157 -2.28 -6.86 24.91
C ILE A 157 -3.68 -6.62 24.34
N SER A 158 -3.77 -5.88 23.23
CA SER A 158 -5.02 -5.56 22.58
C SER A 158 -4.93 -5.60 21.06
N TYR A 159 -6.02 -5.99 20.41
CA TYR A 159 -6.19 -5.95 18.98
C TYR A 159 -7.67 -5.74 18.61
N ILE A 160 -7.95 -5.06 17.50
CA ILE A 160 -9.33 -4.79 17.04
C ILE A 160 -10.04 -6.11 16.76
N GLY A 161 -11.24 -6.30 17.31
CA GLY A 161 -12.02 -7.54 17.17
C GLY A 161 -11.64 -8.66 18.14
N TYR A 162 -10.72 -8.40 19.09
CA TYR A 162 -10.28 -9.38 20.09
C TYR A 162 -10.48 -8.88 21.51
N GLN A 163 -10.60 -9.84 22.45
CA GLN A 163 -10.65 -9.54 23.87
C GLN A 163 -9.26 -9.08 24.34
N PRO A 164 -9.15 -7.95 25.07
CA PRO A 164 -7.90 -7.55 25.69
C PRO A 164 -7.41 -8.63 26.66
N PHE A 165 -6.12 -8.87 26.64
CA PHE A 165 -5.50 -9.91 27.44
C PHE A 165 -4.39 -9.32 28.33
N VAL A 166 -4.33 -9.73 29.58
CA VAL A 166 -3.30 -9.33 30.51
C VAL A 166 -2.32 -10.49 30.70
N GLN A 167 -1.11 -10.34 30.20
CA GLN A 167 -0.04 -11.32 30.35
C GLN A 167 0.79 -11.02 31.60
N LYS A 168 0.76 -11.92 32.57
CA LYS A 168 1.71 -11.87 33.71
C LYS A 168 3.11 -12.26 33.24
N VAL A 169 4.10 -11.51 33.67
CA VAL A 169 5.50 -11.68 33.26
C VAL A 169 6.35 -12.00 34.49
N ALA A 170 7.11 -13.08 34.43
CA ALA A 170 8.01 -13.47 35.53
C ALA A 170 9.16 -12.46 35.71
N ALA A 171 9.66 -12.32 36.94
CA ALA A 171 10.67 -11.32 37.29
C ALA A 171 12.09 -11.57 36.74
N LYS A 172 12.36 -12.67 36.01
CA LYS A 172 13.70 -13.10 35.58
C LYS A 172 13.97 -12.87 34.09
N GLY A 173 15.05 -12.15 33.76
CA GLY A 173 15.74 -12.10 32.46
C GLY A 173 14.89 -11.77 31.21
N ASN A 174 15.48 -11.89 30.05
CA ASN A 174 14.80 -11.81 28.76
C ASN A 174 13.90 -13.03 28.56
N GLN A 175 12.69 -12.81 28.02
CA GLN A 175 11.70 -13.87 27.81
C GLN A 175 11.09 -13.82 26.42
N MET A 176 10.89 -15.01 25.83
CA MET A 176 10.12 -15.17 24.62
C MET A 176 8.75 -15.74 24.98
N ILE A 177 7.69 -14.94 24.80
CA ILE A 177 6.32 -15.27 25.17
C ILE A 177 5.42 -15.09 23.94
N ASN A 178 4.88 -16.19 23.42
CA ASN A 178 3.84 -16.13 22.39
C ASN A 178 2.48 -15.91 23.08
N ILE A 179 1.73 -14.93 22.60
CA ILE A 179 0.46 -14.48 23.17
C ILE A 179 -0.67 -14.90 22.25
N HIS A 180 -1.74 -15.46 22.80
CA HIS A 180 -2.91 -15.88 22.07
C HIS A 180 -4.11 -15.03 22.50
N LEU A 181 -4.68 -14.25 21.59
CA LEU A 181 -5.85 -13.43 21.83
C LEU A 181 -7.13 -14.14 21.38
N GLN A 182 -8.17 -14.07 22.19
CA GLN A 182 -9.49 -14.60 21.86
C GLN A 182 -10.27 -13.59 21.02
N PRO A 183 -10.84 -13.99 19.87
CA PRO A 183 -11.74 -13.11 19.13
C PRO A 183 -12.99 -12.79 19.95
N LEU A 184 -13.52 -11.59 19.77
CA LEU A 184 -14.82 -11.21 20.33
C LEU A 184 -15.90 -12.02 19.61
N GLY A 185 -16.64 -12.85 20.34
CA GLY A 185 -17.80 -13.55 19.79
C GLY A 185 -18.85 -12.55 19.30
N SER A 186 -19.57 -12.88 18.23
CA SER A 186 -20.49 -11.99 17.50
C SER A 186 -21.74 -11.50 18.28
N LEU A 187 -21.90 -11.75 19.57
CA LEU A 187 -23.17 -11.58 20.28
C LEU A 187 -23.12 -10.93 21.68
N LYS A 188 -22.08 -10.18 22.05
CA LYS A 188 -22.18 -9.33 23.25
C LYS A 188 -21.37 -8.06 23.02
N GLU A 189 -22.08 -6.93 23.06
CA GLU A 189 -21.50 -5.62 23.28
C GLU A 189 -20.86 -5.60 24.69
N VAL A 190 -19.65 -6.12 24.78
CA VAL A 190 -18.84 -5.94 25.97
C VAL A 190 -18.24 -4.56 25.85
N VAL A 191 -18.78 -3.61 26.60
CA VAL A 191 -18.14 -2.31 26.85
C VAL A 191 -16.85 -2.59 27.63
N ILE A 192 -15.82 -2.98 26.91
CA ILE A 192 -14.48 -3.06 27.48
C ILE A 192 -13.90 -1.65 27.39
N ASN A 193 -13.54 -1.10 28.54
CA ASN A 193 -12.65 0.06 28.66
C ASN A 193 -11.25 -0.28 28.10
N ALA A 194 -11.17 -0.62 26.83
CA ALA A 194 -9.91 -0.79 26.11
C ALA A 194 -9.33 0.60 25.82
N LYS A 195 -8.70 1.20 26.83
CA LYS A 195 -7.95 2.46 26.70
C LYS A 195 -6.74 2.40 25.74
N GLU A 196 -6.51 1.29 25.03
CA GLU A 196 -5.17 0.95 24.56
C GLU A 196 -5.06 0.41 23.13
N ASN A 197 -6.03 0.62 22.26
CA ASN A 197 -5.78 0.50 20.82
C ASN A 197 -4.96 1.70 20.37
N LEU A 198 -3.95 1.52 19.50
CA LEU A 198 -3.24 2.63 18.89
C LEU A 198 -4.27 3.55 18.22
N LYS A 199 -4.55 4.65 18.87
CA LYS A 199 -5.47 5.65 18.36
C LYS A 199 -4.85 6.33 17.15
N LEU A 200 -5.66 6.85 16.23
CA LEU A 200 -5.17 7.55 15.04
C LEU A 200 -4.11 8.61 15.37
N GLN A 201 -4.27 9.33 16.49
CA GLN A 201 -3.30 10.32 16.95
C GLN A 201 -1.99 9.69 17.48
N GLU A 202 -1.98 8.41 17.85
CA GLU A 202 -0.78 7.71 18.37
C GLU A 202 0.05 7.06 17.26
N GLN A 203 -0.47 6.95 16.04
CA GLN A 203 0.29 6.52 14.87
C GLN A 203 1.30 7.59 14.47
N THR A 204 2.60 7.25 14.46
CA THR A 204 3.66 8.20 14.08
C THR A 204 3.61 8.54 12.60
N GLN A 205 3.27 7.57 11.75
CA GLN A 205 3.16 7.79 10.32
C GLN A 205 1.92 8.62 9.97
N MET A 206 2.16 9.69 9.22
CA MET A 206 1.12 10.50 8.63
C MET A 206 0.55 9.84 7.39
N SER A 207 -0.75 10.05 7.12
CA SER A 207 -1.43 9.57 5.89
C SER A 207 -1.40 8.05 5.70
N LYS A 208 -1.25 7.28 6.79
CA LYS A 208 -1.43 5.84 6.78
C LYS A 208 -2.88 5.49 7.10
N LEU A 209 -3.53 4.73 6.23
CA LEU A 209 -4.85 4.16 6.43
C LEU A 209 -4.75 2.63 6.43
N ASN A 210 -5.43 1.99 7.36
CA ASN A 210 -5.49 0.53 7.47
C ASN A 210 -6.94 0.09 7.31
N LEU A 211 -7.19 -0.81 6.38
CA LEU A 211 -8.47 -1.48 6.19
C LEU A 211 -8.32 -2.94 6.60
N ASN A 212 -9.16 -3.36 7.53
CA ASN A 212 -9.25 -4.76 7.93
C ASN A 212 -10.32 -5.51 7.13
N THR A 213 -10.31 -6.83 7.21
CA THR A 213 -11.23 -7.70 6.46
C THR A 213 -12.70 -7.37 6.75
N SER A 214 -13.07 -6.98 7.97
CA SER A 214 -14.47 -6.65 8.32
C SER A 214 -14.94 -5.35 7.68
N GLU A 215 -14.09 -4.33 7.62
CA GLU A 215 -14.38 -3.07 6.94
C GLU A 215 -14.53 -3.27 5.43
N LEU A 216 -13.66 -4.11 4.83
CA LEU A 216 -13.79 -4.48 3.43
C LEU A 216 -15.11 -5.20 3.13
N GLN A 217 -15.46 -6.22 3.93
CA GLN A 217 -16.66 -7.05 3.69
C GLN A 217 -17.99 -6.32 3.92
N ALA A 218 -17.97 -5.22 4.67
CA ALA A 218 -19.16 -4.41 4.95
C ALA A 218 -19.54 -3.45 3.79
N MET A 219 -18.67 -3.27 2.79
CA MET A 219 -18.95 -2.40 1.64
C MET A 219 -20.06 -2.98 0.74
N PRO A 220 -20.88 -2.11 0.07
CA PRO A 220 -21.80 -2.54 -0.96
C PRO A 220 -21.07 -3.32 -2.06
N ARG A 221 -21.69 -4.39 -2.53
CA ARG A 221 -21.07 -5.29 -3.52
C ARG A 221 -21.35 -4.82 -4.94
N LEU A 222 -20.31 -4.77 -5.76
CA LEU A 222 -20.48 -4.59 -7.20
C LEU A 222 -20.70 -5.95 -7.87
N LEU A 223 -21.85 -6.12 -8.53
CA LEU A 223 -22.19 -7.37 -9.22
C LEU A 223 -21.95 -8.63 -8.35
N GLY A 224 -22.20 -8.48 -7.04
CA GLY A 224 -22.06 -9.58 -6.07
C GLY A 224 -20.69 -9.72 -5.41
N GLU A 225 -19.68 -8.95 -5.81
CA GLU A 225 -18.32 -9.02 -5.29
C GLU A 225 -17.96 -7.82 -4.40
N VAL A 226 -17.24 -8.09 -3.31
CA VAL A 226 -16.57 -7.07 -2.52
C VAL A 226 -15.24 -6.71 -3.20
N ASP A 227 -15.04 -5.44 -3.48
CA ASP A 227 -13.88 -4.95 -4.21
C ASP A 227 -12.92 -4.16 -3.31
N VAL A 228 -11.69 -4.66 -3.15
CA VAL A 228 -10.66 -4.05 -2.30
C VAL A 228 -10.22 -2.70 -2.86
N MET A 229 -10.05 -2.59 -4.17
CA MET A 229 -9.56 -1.35 -4.79
C MET A 229 -10.62 -0.25 -4.73
N ARG A 230 -11.89 -0.57 -4.94
CA ARG A 230 -13.01 0.38 -4.77
C ARG A 230 -13.11 0.86 -3.32
N THR A 231 -12.88 -0.02 -2.35
CA THR A 231 -12.83 0.40 -0.95
C THR A 231 -11.68 1.39 -0.70
N LEU A 232 -10.51 1.19 -1.31
CA LEU A 232 -9.41 2.15 -1.24
C LEU A 232 -9.76 3.46 -1.94
N GLN A 233 -10.47 3.40 -3.08
CA GLN A 233 -10.94 4.58 -3.82
C GLN A 233 -11.98 5.41 -3.04
N SER A 234 -12.67 4.82 -2.04
CA SER A 234 -13.60 5.55 -1.15
C SER A 234 -12.92 6.27 0.02
N LEU A 235 -11.58 6.36 0.02
CA LEU A 235 -10.80 7.05 1.04
C LEU A 235 -10.34 8.44 0.54
N PRO A 236 -10.31 9.48 1.38
CA PRO A 236 -9.91 10.81 0.94
C PRO A 236 -8.48 10.84 0.38
N GLY A 237 -8.27 11.60 -0.70
CA GLY A 237 -7.01 11.70 -1.44
C GLY A 237 -6.73 10.53 -2.40
N VAL A 238 -7.72 9.66 -2.63
CA VAL A 238 -7.66 8.53 -3.55
C VAL A 238 -8.81 8.63 -4.54
N SER A 239 -8.52 8.63 -5.83
CA SER A 239 -9.55 8.65 -6.89
C SER A 239 -9.48 7.39 -7.74
N GLY A 240 -10.62 6.92 -8.22
CA GLY A 240 -10.73 5.78 -9.14
C GLY A 240 -10.59 6.15 -10.62
N GLY A 241 -10.56 7.42 -10.94
CA GLY A 241 -10.64 7.87 -12.34
C GLY A 241 -12.07 7.94 -12.86
N ALA A 242 -12.27 7.64 -14.15
CA ALA A 242 -13.60 7.54 -14.74
C ALA A 242 -14.40 6.38 -14.13
N ASP A 243 -15.72 6.49 -14.09
CA ASP A 243 -16.58 5.44 -13.53
C ASP A 243 -16.48 4.16 -14.38
N GLY A 244 -15.96 3.09 -13.79
CA GLY A 244 -15.65 1.84 -14.47
C GLY A 244 -14.18 1.69 -14.89
N ALA A 245 -13.33 2.71 -14.68
CA ALA A 245 -11.87 2.56 -14.81
C ALA A 245 -11.27 2.03 -13.50
N GLY A 246 -10.34 1.10 -13.59
CA GLY A 246 -9.69 0.46 -12.41
C GLY A 246 -8.48 1.19 -11.88
N GLY A 247 -8.33 2.48 -12.19
CA GLY A 247 -7.17 3.26 -11.79
C GLY A 247 -7.11 3.52 -10.28
N LEU A 248 -5.89 3.69 -9.77
CA LEU A 248 -5.63 4.19 -8.42
C LEU A 248 -4.81 5.48 -8.57
N TYR A 249 -5.42 6.61 -8.29
CA TYR A 249 -4.81 7.93 -8.43
C TYR A 249 -4.72 8.57 -7.06
N VAL A 250 -3.53 8.61 -6.48
CA VAL A 250 -3.33 9.11 -5.12
C VAL A 250 -2.62 10.45 -5.16
N ARG A 251 -3.28 11.50 -4.59
CA ARG A 251 -2.72 12.86 -4.53
C ARG A 251 -2.17 13.33 -5.88
N GLY A 252 -2.97 13.18 -6.96
CA GLY A 252 -2.62 13.61 -8.31
C GLY A 252 -1.49 12.83 -8.98
N GLY A 253 -1.13 11.66 -8.47
CA GLY A 253 -0.22 10.73 -9.12
C GLY A 253 -0.91 9.88 -10.17
N GLY A 254 -0.14 9.39 -11.15
CA GLY A 254 -0.60 8.44 -12.16
C GLY A 254 -0.75 7.01 -11.63
N PRO A 255 -1.32 6.08 -12.41
CA PRO A 255 -1.53 4.69 -11.98
C PRO A 255 -0.23 3.94 -11.73
N ASP A 256 0.81 4.23 -12.52
CA ASP A 256 2.16 3.67 -12.41
C ASP A 256 2.95 4.16 -11.19
N GLN A 257 2.48 5.26 -10.56
CA GLN A 257 3.16 5.91 -9.45
C GLN A 257 2.78 5.32 -8.08
N ASN A 258 1.96 4.26 -8.08
CA ASN A 258 1.53 3.54 -6.89
C ASN A 258 2.21 2.16 -6.83
N LEU A 259 2.78 1.82 -5.67
CA LEU A 259 3.34 0.50 -5.40
C LEU A 259 2.26 -0.37 -4.78
N VAL A 260 1.74 -1.33 -5.52
CA VAL A 260 0.81 -2.33 -4.97
C VAL A 260 1.60 -3.61 -4.70
N LEU A 261 1.55 -4.08 -3.45
CA LEU A 261 2.25 -5.27 -2.97
C LEU A 261 1.25 -6.31 -2.47
N ILE A 262 1.42 -7.56 -2.88
CA ILE A 262 0.76 -8.72 -2.28
C ILE A 262 1.84 -9.55 -1.59
N ASP A 263 1.74 -9.70 -0.26
CA ASP A 263 2.76 -10.38 0.56
C ASP A 263 4.20 -9.89 0.29
N GLY A 264 4.38 -8.58 -0.01
CA GLY A 264 5.66 -7.96 -0.30
C GLY A 264 6.15 -8.07 -1.76
N SER A 265 5.38 -8.70 -2.65
CA SER A 265 5.68 -8.84 -4.08
C SER A 265 4.92 -7.80 -4.91
N PRO A 266 5.55 -7.09 -5.86
CA PRO A 266 4.89 -6.06 -6.66
C PRO A 266 3.89 -6.64 -7.66
N VAL A 267 2.78 -5.91 -7.85
CA VAL A 267 1.72 -6.17 -8.84
C VAL A 267 1.65 -5.00 -9.81
N PHE A 268 1.55 -5.26 -11.12
CA PHE A 268 1.60 -4.21 -12.14
C PHE A 268 0.22 -3.79 -12.65
N ASN A 269 -0.66 -4.72 -12.90
CA ASN A 269 -2.07 -4.46 -13.17
C ASN A 269 -2.90 -5.13 -12.07
N PHE A 270 -3.71 -4.37 -11.35
CA PHE A 270 -4.45 -4.82 -10.18
C PHE A 270 -5.97 -4.92 -10.43
N SER A 271 -6.39 -4.99 -11.70
CA SER A 271 -7.80 -5.06 -12.07
C SER A 271 -8.11 -6.05 -13.18
N HIS A 272 -9.35 -6.57 -13.16
CA HIS A 272 -9.97 -7.39 -14.19
C HIS A 272 -11.01 -6.60 -14.97
N PHE A 273 -11.36 -7.06 -16.18
CA PHE A 273 -12.36 -6.44 -17.07
C PHE A 273 -12.17 -4.94 -17.20
N PHE A 274 -10.98 -4.52 -17.66
CA PHE A 274 -10.64 -3.12 -17.90
C PHE A 274 -10.83 -2.19 -16.70
N GLY A 275 -10.82 -2.74 -15.47
CA GLY A 275 -10.93 -1.97 -14.24
C GLY A 275 -12.22 -2.13 -13.47
N VAL A 276 -13.14 -2.94 -13.93
CA VAL A 276 -14.44 -3.14 -13.25
C VAL A 276 -14.26 -3.90 -11.93
N TYR A 277 -13.35 -4.87 -11.86
CA TYR A 277 -13.09 -5.69 -10.68
C TYR A 277 -11.64 -5.61 -10.21
N SER A 278 -11.45 -5.67 -8.89
CA SER A 278 -10.13 -5.88 -8.30
C SER A 278 -9.62 -7.30 -8.58
N LEU A 279 -8.32 -7.39 -8.87
CA LEU A 279 -7.56 -8.62 -8.87
C LEU A 279 -7.64 -9.42 -7.56
N LEU A 280 -7.98 -8.76 -6.45
CA LEU A 280 -7.98 -9.36 -5.13
C LEU A 280 -9.35 -9.90 -4.72
N ASN A 281 -9.40 -11.17 -4.35
CA ASN A 281 -10.52 -11.72 -3.62
C ASN A 281 -10.47 -11.23 -2.16
N ALA A 282 -11.42 -10.38 -1.74
CA ALA A 282 -11.47 -9.82 -0.39
C ALA A 282 -11.52 -10.88 0.73
N ASN A 283 -11.95 -12.13 0.44
CA ASN A 283 -12.05 -13.20 1.43
C ASN A 283 -10.68 -13.74 1.87
N VAL A 284 -9.64 -13.60 1.02
CA VAL A 284 -8.26 -14.04 1.33
C VAL A 284 -7.38 -12.91 1.85
N VAL A 285 -7.86 -11.67 1.81
CA VAL A 285 -7.13 -10.50 2.34
C VAL A 285 -7.26 -10.47 3.85
N LYS A 286 -6.15 -10.29 4.55
CA LYS A 286 -6.06 -10.13 6.00
C LYS A 286 -6.05 -8.67 6.41
N THR A 287 -5.15 -7.88 5.82
CA THR A 287 -5.03 -6.44 6.04
C THR A 287 -4.60 -5.75 4.76
N THR A 288 -5.03 -4.50 4.59
CA THR A 288 -4.59 -3.62 3.52
C THR A 288 -4.14 -2.30 4.14
N ASP A 289 -2.87 -1.99 4.00
CA ASP A 289 -2.27 -0.73 4.43
C ASP A 289 -2.07 0.19 3.22
N LEU A 290 -2.66 1.38 3.26
CA LEU A 290 -2.44 2.43 2.27
C LEU A 290 -1.60 3.55 2.88
N TYR A 291 -0.50 3.90 2.21
CA TYR A 291 0.38 5.03 2.55
C TYR A 291 0.28 6.08 1.44
N LYS A 292 -0.20 7.30 1.74
CA LYS A 292 -0.46 8.38 0.76
C LYS A 292 0.66 9.42 0.67
N GLY A 293 1.90 9.08 1.03
CA GLY A 293 3.02 9.98 0.83
C GLY A 293 4.07 10.06 1.93
N ALA A 294 3.75 9.75 3.17
CA ALA A 294 4.74 9.68 4.26
C ALA A 294 5.14 8.21 4.49
N PHE A 295 5.61 7.53 3.45
CA PHE A 295 5.90 6.11 3.59
C PHE A 295 7.22 5.81 4.30
N PRO A 296 7.29 4.68 5.02
CA PRO A 296 8.51 4.18 5.61
C PRO A 296 9.66 4.05 4.59
N ALA A 297 10.90 4.19 5.05
CA ALA A 297 12.08 4.08 4.20
C ALA A 297 12.22 2.69 3.55
N ARG A 298 11.60 1.65 4.10
CA ARG A 298 11.60 0.30 3.55
C ARG A 298 10.89 0.16 2.18
N PHE A 299 10.09 1.13 1.76
CA PHE A 299 9.43 1.14 0.45
C PHE A 299 10.14 2.08 -0.50
N GLY A 300 10.34 1.67 -1.74
CA GLY A 300 10.97 2.45 -2.81
C GLY A 300 10.32 2.19 -4.17
N GLY A 301 10.86 2.81 -5.22
CA GLY A 301 10.51 2.52 -6.62
C GLY A 301 9.20 3.13 -7.13
N ARG A 302 8.47 3.93 -6.32
CA ARG A 302 7.26 4.65 -6.73
C ARG A 302 7.17 6.01 -6.04
N ILE A 303 6.46 6.97 -6.67
CA ILE A 303 6.49 8.37 -6.24
C ILE A 303 5.17 8.89 -5.65
N SER A 304 4.10 8.09 -5.60
CA SER A 304 2.78 8.57 -5.16
C SER A 304 2.22 7.87 -3.94
N SER A 305 2.09 6.55 -3.95
CA SER A 305 1.56 5.79 -2.81
C SER A 305 2.12 4.37 -2.71
N VAL A 306 1.87 3.73 -1.57
CA VAL A 306 2.10 2.30 -1.37
C VAL A 306 0.83 1.66 -0.84
N VAL A 307 0.39 0.57 -1.47
CA VAL A 307 -0.67 -0.33 -1.00
C VAL A 307 -0.02 -1.65 -0.65
N ASP A 308 0.06 -1.95 0.65
CA ASP A 308 0.68 -3.18 1.17
C ASP A 308 -0.40 -4.13 1.67
N ILE A 309 -0.59 -5.25 0.96
CA ILE A 309 -1.67 -6.21 1.17
C ILE A 309 -1.08 -7.50 1.72
N ALA A 310 -1.50 -7.86 2.93
CA ALA A 310 -1.18 -9.14 3.53
C ALA A 310 -2.34 -10.12 3.33
N MET A 311 -2.03 -11.30 2.79
CA MET A 311 -2.98 -12.39 2.65
C MET A 311 -3.03 -13.26 3.91
N LYS A 312 -4.17 -13.93 4.16
CA LYS A 312 -4.32 -14.92 5.24
C LYS A 312 -3.24 -15.98 5.17
N GLU A 313 -2.84 -16.52 6.33
CA GLU A 313 -1.79 -17.53 6.44
C GLU A 313 -2.35 -18.96 6.51
N GLY A 314 -3.69 -19.11 6.61
CA GLY A 314 -4.39 -20.37 6.82
C GLY A 314 -4.49 -20.77 8.29
N ASP A 315 -5.60 -21.40 8.66
CA ASP A 315 -5.86 -21.87 10.02
C ASP A 315 -4.97 -23.07 10.37
N MET A 316 -4.29 -23.02 11.51
CA MET A 316 -3.37 -24.07 11.96
C MET A 316 -4.06 -25.17 12.78
N LYS A 317 -5.35 -25.02 13.11
CA LYS A 317 -6.05 -25.88 14.08
C LYS A 317 -7.21 -26.65 13.48
N THR A 318 -8.00 -25.95 12.63
CA THR A 318 -9.25 -26.45 12.08
C THR A 318 -9.38 -26.11 10.59
N TYR A 319 -10.18 -26.88 9.87
CA TYR A 319 -10.53 -26.57 8.48
C TYR A 319 -11.68 -25.57 8.45
N HIS A 320 -11.53 -24.56 7.64
CA HIS A 320 -12.54 -23.58 7.34
C HIS A 320 -12.62 -23.35 5.83
N GLY A 321 -13.79 -22.97 5.37
CA GLY A 321 -13.96 -22.63 3.99
C GLY A 321 -15.17 -21.75 3.77
N ASP A 322 -15.18 -21.09 2.63
CA ASP A 322 -16.34 -20.37 2.13
C ASP A 322 -16.47 -20.56 0.62
N ALA A 323 -17.71 -20.65 0.19
CA ALA A 323 -18.07 -20.69 -1.22
C ALA A 323 -19.16 -19.66 -1.48
N SER A 324 -19.10 -18.99 -2.62
CA SER A 324 -20.18 -18.11 -3.05
C SER A 324 -20.40 -18.18 -4.54
N ILE A 325 -21.67 -17.97 -4.92
CA ILE A 325 -22.10 -17.83 -6.30
C ILE A 325 -22.91 -16.55 -6.41
N GLY A 326 -22.46 -15.67 -7.28
CA GLY A 326 -23.12 -14.41 -7.62
C GLY A 326 -23.70 -14.43 -9.01
N LEU A 327 -24.15 -13.30 -9.52
CA LEU A 327 -24.69 -13.17 -10.88
C LEU A 327 -23.60 -13.40 -11.95
N ILE A 328 -22.36 -12.99 -11.70
CA ILE A 328 -21.28 -12.92 -12.69
C ILE A 328 -20.10 -13.81 -12.34
N ALA A 329 -19.87 -14.10 -11.05
CA ALA A 329 -18.70 -14.84 -10.61
C ALA A 329 -19.02 -15.83 -9.51
N ALA A 330 -18.25 -16.93 -9.47
CA ALA A 330 -18.21 -17.90 -8.38
C ALA A 330 -16.82 -17.92 -7.77
N LYS A 331 -16.75 -18.16 -6.46
CA LYS A 331 -15.51 -18.31 -5.71
C LYS A 331 -15.60 -19.39 -4.66
N PHE A 332 -14.45 -19.97 -4.38
CA PHE A 332 -14.26 -21.00 -3.38
C PHE A 332 -12.95 -20.74 -2.64
N ASN A 333 -13.00 -20.80 -1.32
CA ASN A 333 -11.84 -20.65 -0.46
C ASN A 333 -11.83 -21.80 0.54
N ILE A 334 -10.67 -22.34 0.80
CA ILE A 334 -10.45 -23.36 1.84
C ILE A 334 -9.12 -23.10 2.53
N GLU A 335 -9.11 -23.21 3.85
CA GLU A 335 -7.93 -23.09 4.68
C GLU A 335 -7.95 -24.12 5.81
N GLY A 336 -6.78 -24.54 6.26
CA GLY A 336 -6.70 -25.49 7.35
C GLY A 336 -5.29 -26.02 7.60
N PRO A 337 -5.12 -26.92 8.59
CA PRO A 337 -3.83 -27.52 8.92
C PRO A 337 -3.49 -28.67 7.94
N ILE A 338 -2.28 -28.66 7.37
CA ILE A 338 -1.64 -29.86 6.82
C ILE A 338 -1.09 -30.69 7.98
N VAL A 339 -0.40 -30.02 8.92
CA VAL A 339 0.04 -30.58 10.19
C VAL A 339 -0.40 -29.62 11.29
N LYS A 340 -1.27 -30.09 12.20
CA LYS A 340 -1.86 -29.28 13.25
C LYS A 340 -0.79 -28.54 14.07
N ASP A 341 -1.04 -27.24 14.32
CA ASP A 341 -0.17 -26.31 15.04
C ASP A 341 1.23 -26.11 14.41
N LYS A 342 1.52 -26.69 13.23
CA LYS A 342 2.83 -26.65 12.59
C LYS A 342 2.81 -26.20 11.14
N THR A 343 1.86 -26.68 10.34
CA THR A 343 1.76 -26.36 8.91
C THR A 343 0.32 -26.07 8.54
N SER A 344 0.06 -24.88 8.01
CA SER A 344 -1.25 -24.52 7.47
C SER A 344 -1.18 -24.21 5.97
N PHE A 345 -2.33 -24.29 5.31
CA PHE A 345 -2.50 -23.85 3.93
C PHE A 345 -3.75 -23.00 3.78
N MET A 346 -3.77 -22.18 2.75
CA MET A 346 -4.91 -21.44 2.22
C MET A 346 -4.91 -21.58 0.72
N LEU A 347 -6.06 -21.95 0.15
CA LEU A 347 -6.30 -22.04 -1.29
C LEU A 347 -7.58 -21.29 -1.63
N SER A 348 -7.53 -20.45 -2.66
CA SER A 348 -8.67 -19.72 -3.17
C SER A 348 -8.72 -19.81 -4.68
N ALA A 349 -9.90 -20.02 -5.23
CA ALA A 349 -10.17 -19.94 -6.65
C ALA A 349 -11.41 -19.07 -6.89
N ARG A 350 -11.33 -18.22 -7.93
CA ARG A 350 -12.44 -17.39 -8.41
C ARG A 350 -12.48 -17.44 -9.92
N ARG A 351 -13.67 -17.52 -10.52
CA ARG A 351 -13.89 -17.41 -11.97
C ARG A 351 -15.16 -16.61 -12.22
N SER A 352 -15.08 -15.66 -13.14
CA SER A 352 -16.27 -14.99 -13.69
C SER A 352 -16.82 -15.79 -14.89
N TYR A 353 -18.11 -15.61 -15.18
CA TYR A 353 -18.80 -16.35 -16.24
C TYR A 353 -19.85 -15.53 -17.01
N PRO A 354 -19.64 -14.21 -17.28
CA PRO A 354 -20.55 -13.46 -18.14
C PRO A 354 -20.61 -14.04 -19.56
N ASP A 355 -19.53 -14.69 -20.00
CA ASP A 355 -19.43 -15.40 -21.27
C ASP A 355 -20.54 -16.45 -21.46
N LEU A 356 -20.89 -17.22 -20.42
CA LEU A 356 -21.92 -18.25 -20.53
C LEU A 356 -23.30 -17.66 -20.87
N LEU A 357 -23.65 -16.53 -20.26
CA LEU A 357 -24.92 -15.84 -20.47
C LEU A 357 -24.94 -15.09 -21.79
N LEU A 358 -23.90 -14.30 -22.07
CA LEU A 358 -23.82 -13.49 -23.29
C LEU A 358 -23.66 -14.34 -24.54
N ASN A 359 -22.86 -15.40 -24.50
CA ASN A 359 -22.69 -16.31 -25.63
C ASN A 359 -24.01 -17.01 -26.00
N ALA A 360 -24.78 -17.44 -24.99
CA ALA A 360 -26.10 -18.03 -25.21
C ALA A 360 -27.07 -17.03 -25.88
N ALA A 361 -27.09 -15.76 -25.43
CA ALA A 361 -27.93 -14.71 -26.03
C ALA A 361 -27.49 -14.41 -27.48
N MET A 362 -26.20 -14.18 -27.73
CA MET A 362 -25.65 -13.85 -29.05
C MET A 362 -25.85 -14.99 -30.08
N LYS A 363 -25.78 -16.24 -29.63
CA LYS A 363 -26.10 -17.40 -30.48
C LYS A 363 -27.60 -17.49 -30.80
N SER A 364 -28.47 -17.16 -29.82
CA SER A 364 -29.93 -17.13 -30.05
C SER A 364 -30.33 -16.14 -31.11
N ASP A 365 -29.69 -14.99 -31.15
CA ASP A 365 -29.94 -13.90 -32.12
C ASP A 365 -29.12 -14.05 -33.42
N ASN A 366 -28.36 -15.15 -33.59
CA ASN A 366 -27.45 -15.38 -34.70
C ASN A 366 -26.43 -14.25 -34.96
N THR A 367 -26.13 -13.43 -33.95
CA THR A 367 -25.22 -12.28 -34.06
C THR A 367 -23.77 -12.72 -34.38
N LEU A 368 -23.39 -13.90 -33.94
CA LEU A 368 -22.04 -14.44 -34.16
C LEU A 368 -21.90 -15.26 -35.45
N GLY A 369 -23.00 -15.54 -36.16
CA GLY A 369 -23.06 -16.43 -37.29
C GLY A 369 -22.87 -17.92 -36.98
N SER A 370 -22.83 -18.78 -38.03
CA SER A 370 -22.61 -20.20 -37.84
C SER A 370 -21.18 -20.46 -37.34
N GLY A 371 -21.04 -21.12 -36.21
CA GLY A 371 -19.72 -21.41 -35.61
C GLY A 371 -19.04 -20.24 -34.88
N GLY A 372 -19.74 -19.13 -34.69
CA GLY A 372 -19.24 -18.01 -33.88
C GLY A 372 -19.21 -18.35 -32.38
N ASP A 373 -18.32 -17.69 -31.64
CA ASP A 373 -18.11 -17.94 -30.22
C ASP A 373 -17.67 -16.64 -29.52
N PHE A 374 -18.22 -16.42 -28.32
CA PHE A 374 -17.86 -15.29 -27.48
C PHE A 374 -17.44 -15.79 -26.10
N GLN A 375 -16.25 -15.45 -25.68
CA GLN A 375 -15.75 -15.75 -24.36
C GLN A 375 -15.27 -14.45 -23.70
N ALA A 376 -15.74 -14.17 -22.48
CA ALA A 376 -15.31 -13.05 -21.67
C ALA A 376 -15.31 -13.51 -20.21
N PHE A 377 -14.16 -13.85 -19.69
CA PHE A 377 -14.01 -14.26 -18.31
C PHE A 377 -12.66 -13.89 -17.73
N PHE A 378 -12.59 -13.82 -16.43
CA PHE A 378 -11.34 -13.83 -15.70
C PHE A 378 -11.34 -14.97 -14.69
N TYR A 379 -10.16 -15.38 -14.27
CA TYR A 379 -9.97 -16.27 -13.13
C TYR A 379 -8.82 -15.81 -12.23
N ASP A 380 -8.88 -16.20 -10.95
CA ASP A 380 -7.84 -16.03 -9.96
C ASP A 380 -7.63 -17.31 -9.17
N ILE A 381 -6.37 -17.62 -8.92
CA ILE A 381 -5.94 -18.67 -8.02
C ILE A 381 -4.95 -18.06 -7.02
N ASN A 382 -5.23 -18.24 -5.73
CA ASN A 382 -4.34 -17.86 -4.64
C ASN A 382 -4.02 -19.09 -3.82
N ALA A 383 -2.75 -19.32 -3.52
CA ALA A 383 -2.32 -20.39 -2.66
C ALA A 383 -1.25 -19.90 -1.69
N LYS A 384 -1.34 -20.30 -0.42
CA LYS A 384 -0.33 -19.99 0.58
C LYS A 384 -0.12 -21.18 1.50
N VAL A 385 1.14 -21.46 1.80
CA VAL A 385 1.54 -22.49 2.76
C VAL A 385 2.46 -21.84 3.79
N ASN A 386 2.28 -22.18 5.03
CA ASN A 386 3.01 -21.66 6.16
C ASN A 386 3.48 -22.82 7.03
N HIS A 387 4.79 -22.88 7.31
CA HIS A 387 5.41 -23.93 8.12
C HIS A 387 6.27 -23.35 9.25
N ILE A 388 6.06 -23.85 10.45
CA ILE A 388 6.84 -23.50 11.66
C ILE A 388 7.87 -24.59 11.88
N PHE A 389 9.14 -24.31 11.56
CA PHE A 389 10.25 -25.24 11.82
C PHE A 389 10.63 -25.27 13.30
N SER A 390 10.67 -24.09 13.93
CA SER A 390 11.04 -23.91 15.34
C SER A 390 10.32 -22.71 15.94
N SER A 391 10.52 -22.43 17.22
CA SER A 391 10.04 -21.19 17.85
C SER A 391 10.66 -19.93 17.24
N LYS A 392 11.78 -20.06 16.52
CA LYS A 392 12.53 -18.96 15.90
C LYS A 392 12.39 -18.91 14.38
N ASP A 393 12.03 -20.00 13.73
CA ASP A 393 12.08 -20.15 12.27
C ASP A 393 10.72 -20.48 11.70
N ARG A 394 10.31 -19.70 10.70
CA ARG A 394 9.03 -19.87 10.00
C ARG A 394 9.20 -19.58 8.52
N LEU A 395 8.70 -20.47 7.67
CA LEU A 395 8.75 -20.36 6.22
C LEU A 395 7.35 -20.22 5.66
N PHE A 396 7.22 -19.35 4.66
CA PHE A 396 5.99 -19.15 3.90
C PHE A 396 6.27 -19.32 2.42
N PHE A 397 5.35 -19.94 1.74
CA PHE A 397 5.24 -19.92 0.29
C PHE A 397 3.92 -19.27 -0.08
N SER A 398 3.91 -18.29 -0.98
CA SER A 398 2.71 -17.67 -1.53
C SER A 398 2.74 -17.66 -3.04
N PHE A 399 1.59 -17.91 -3.65
CA PHE A 399 1.38 -17.95 -5.09
C PHE A 399 0.09 -17.25 -5.44
N TYR A 400 0.12 -16.45 -6.49
CA TYR A 400 -1.03 -15.84 -7.14
C TYR A 400 -0.92 -15.97 -8.65
N GLN A 401 -2.01 -16.31 -9.29
CA GLN A 401 -2.18 -16.23 -10.74
C GLN A 401 -3.59 -15.73 -11.04
N GLY A 402 -3.68 -14.71 -11.89
CA GLY A 402 -4.93 -14.20 -12.41
C GLY A 402 -4.79 -13.83 -13.87
N GLU A 403 -5.82 -14.10 -14.66
CA GLU A 403 -5.83 -13.83 -16.10
C GLU A 403 -7.23 -13.47 -16.58
N ASP A 404 -7.28 -12.45 -17.46
CA ASP A 404 -8.46 -12.07 -18.23
C ASP A 404 -8.37 -12.64 -19.63
N ASN A 405 -9.50 -13.08 -20.15
CA ASN A 405 -9.65 -13.63 -21.50
C ASN A 405 -10.87 -13.00 -22.15
N LEU A 406 -10.68 -12.36 -23.28
CA LEU A 406 -11.73 -11.87 -24.16
C LEU A 406 -11.49 -12.44 -25.56
N LEU A 407 -12.38 -13.31 -26.03
CA LEU A 407 -12.32 -13.93 -27.35
C LEU A 407 -13.64 -13.66 -28.07
N LEU A 408 -13.57 -13.09 -29.26
CA LEU A 408 -14.66 -12.98 -30.21
C LEU A 408 -14.29 -13.74 -31.49
N LYS A 409 -15.12 -14.72 -31.84
CA LYS A 409 -15.07 -15.37 -33.14
C LYS A 409 -16.39 -15.08 -33.85
N GLN A 410 -16.30 -14.62 -35.07
CA GLN A 410 -17.43 -14.38 -35.94
C GLN A 410 -17.24 -15.11 -37.27
N THR A 411 -18.30 -15.73 -37.76
CA THR A 411 -18.30 -16.37 -39.08
C THR A 411 -19.51 -15.86 -39.84
N VAL A 412 -19.28 -15.31 -41.02
CA VAL A 412 -20.34 -14.83 -41.91
C VAL A 412 -20.33 -15.71 -43.14
N ASP A 413 -21.26 -16.65 -43.19
CA ASP A 413 -21.45 -17.59 -44.30
C ASP A 413 -22.51 -17.10 -45.30
N ASP A 414 -22.66 -15.79 -45.53
CA ASP A 414 -23.73 -15.24 -46.32
C ASP A 414 -23.37 -15.26 -47.81
N THR A 415 -23.89 -16.29 -48.50
CA THR A 415 -23.81 -16.41 -49.94
C THR A 415 -24.79 -15.49 -50.70
N SER A 416 -25.74 -14.81 -50.01
CA SER A 416 -26.72 -13.88 -50.62
C SER A 416 -26.07 -12.60 -51.19
N TYR A 417 -24.82 -12.34 -50.84
CA TYR A 417 -24.02 -11.20 -51.32
C TYR A 417 -23.12 -11.51 -52.55
N ALA A 418 -23.17 -12.72 -53.08
CA ALA A 418 -22.38 -13.10 -54.27
C ALA A 418 -22.68 -12.20 -55.52
N SER A 419 -23.77 -11.41 -55.49
CA SER A 419 -24.12 -10.44 -56.53
C SER A 419 -23.46 -9.05 -56.33
N ASN A 420 -22.78 -8.78 -55.19
CA ASN A 420 -22.08 -7.50 -54.93
C ASN A 420 -20.55 -7.71 -54.98
N PRO A 421 -19.89 -7.27 -56.06
CA PRO A 421 -18.45 -7.52 -56.27
C PRO A 421 -17.50 -6.99 -55.18
N SER A 422 -17.95 -6.08 -54.33
CA SER A 422 -17.16 -5.47 -53.25
C SER A 422 -17.34 -6.14 -51.91
N LYS A 423 -18.06 -7.28 -51.86
CA LYS A 423 -18.29 -7.98 -50.58
C LYS A 423 -17.50 -9.29 -50.44
N TYR A 424 -17.24 -9.61 -49.20
CA TYR A 424 -16.53 -10.83 -48.82
C TYR A 424 -17.49 -12.01 -48.71
N VAL A 425 -17.02 -13.19 -49.07
CA VAL A 425 -17.72 -14.48 -48.94
C VAL A 425 -16.93 -15.36 -47.99
N GLY A 426 -17.60 -16.08 -47.11
CA GLY A 426 -16.93 -16.97 -46.16
C GLY A 426 -15.99 -16.24 -45.18
N GLU A 427 -16.40 -15.08 -44.68
CA GLU A 427 -15.63 -14.27 -43.78
C GLU A 427 -15.53 -14.91 -42.38
N LYS A 428 -14.30 -15.05 -41.89
CA LYS A 428 -14.01 -15.48 -40.52
C LYS A 428 -13.12 -14.46 -39.82
N MET A 429 -13.60 -13.94 -38.72
CA MET A 429 -12.88 -13.02 -37.87
C MET A 429 -12.67 -13.62 -36.48
N LYS A 430 -11.43 -13.54 -35.98
CA LYS A 430 -11.08 -13.88 -34.61
C LYS A 430 -10.38 -12.69 -34.01
N PHE A 431 -10.87 -12.24 -32.87
CA PHE A 431 -10.21 -11.21 -32.05
C PHE A 431 -10.04 -11.77 -30.63
N HIS A 432 -8.81 -11.77 -30.12
CA HIS A 432 -8.47 -12.25 -28.81
C HIS A 432 -7.65 -11.22 -28.05
N VAL A 433 -8.03 -10.93 -26.82
CA VAL A 433 -7.27 -10.09 -25.89
C VAL A 433 -7.12 -10.82 -24.58
N GLY A 434 -5.90 -10.92 -24.08
CA GLY A 434 -5.58 -11.56 -22.83
C GLY A 434 -4.57 -10.75 -22.02
N TRP A 435 -4.75 -10.66 -20.71
CA TRP A 435 -3.77 -10.08 -19.80
C TRP A 435 -3.83 -10.75 -18.44
N GLY A 436 -2.73 -10.69 -17.68
CA GLY A 436 -2.72 -11.30 -16.37
C GLY A 436 -1.40 -11.12 -15.61
N ASN A 437 -1.47 -11.50 -14.33
CA ASN A 437 -0.34 -11.48 -13.42
C ASN A 437 -0.05 -12.89 -12.89
N THR A 438 1.24 -13.18 -12.71
CA THR A 438 1.73 -14.36 -11.97
C THR A 438 2.70 -13.88 -10.90
N ILE A 439 2.49 -14.30 -9.66
CA ILE A 439 3.33 -13.93 -8.51
C ILE A 439 3.66 -15.18 -7.72
N ALA A 440 4.92 -15.32 -7.35
CA ALA A 440 5.38 -16.36 -6.44
C ALA A 440 6.37 -15.77 -5.45
N ALA A 441 6.27 -16.12 -4.17
CA ALA A 441 7.21 -15.68 -3.16
C ALA A 441 7.49 -16.77 -2.11
N ILE A 442 8.75 -16.81 -1.69
CA ILE A 442 9.22 -17.59 -0.54
C ILE A 442 9.72 -16.60 0.51
N ARG A 443 9.23 -16.71 1.73
CA ARG A 443 9.55 -15.82 2.83
C ARG A 443 9.99 -16.62 4.05
N TRP A 444 11.15 -16.30 4.59
CA TRP A 444 11.69 -16.87 5.81
C TRP A 444 11.79 -15.81 6.90
N ASN A 445 11.13 -16.08 8.03
CA ASN A 445 11.23 -15.27 9.24
C ASN A 445 12.19 -15.94 10.24
N HIS A 446 13.14 -15.17 10.80
CA HIS A 446 14.07 -15.67 11.80
C HIS A 446 14.20 -14.71 12.99
N ILE A 447 14.21 -15.28 14.22
CA ILE A 447 14.42 -14.55 15.48
C ILE A 447 15.83 -14.82 15.96
N TYR A 448 16.74 -13.85 15.81
CA TYR A 448 18.12 -13.96 16.35
C TYR A 448 18.14 -13.85 17.86
N GLY A 449 17.27 -13.04 18.43
CA GLY A 449 17.16 -12.80 19.85
C GLY A 449 15.96 -11.92 20.21
N PRO A 450 15.81 -11.58 21.49
CA PRO A 450 14.62 -10.84 21.93
C PRO A 450 14.50 -9.44 21.30
N LYS A 451 15.56 -8.88 20.77
CA LYS A 451 15.62 -7.53 20.20
C LYS A 451 15.78 -7.49 18.68
N LEU A 452 16.12 -8.60 18.03
CA LEU A 452 16.45 -8.65 16.61
C LEU A 452 15.67 -9.76 15.91
N PHE A 453 14.90 -9.36 14.91
CA PHE A 453 14.13 -10.20 14.01
C PHE A 453 14.54 -9.90 12.57
N SER A 454 14.56 -10.91 11.70
CA SER A 454 14.72 -10.71 10.26
C SER A 454 13.61 -11.37 9.45
N ASN A 455 13.40 -10.81 8.28
CA ASN A 455 12.56 -11.35 7.22
C ASN A 455 13.35 -11.37 5.92
N ILE A 456 13.47 -12.54 5.30
CA ILE A 456 14.09 -12.70 3.98
C ILE A 456 12.99 -13.13 3.02
N THR A 457 12.86 -12.44 1.90
CA THR A 457 11.86 -12.74 0.87
C THR A 457 12.54 -12.85 -0.49
N LEU A 458 12.29 -13.94 -1.19
CA LEU A 458 12.58 -14.09 -2.61
C LEU A 458 11.26 -14.06 -3.35
N ASN A 459 11.17 -13.28 -4.40
CA ASN A 459 9.93 -13.14 -5.15
C ASN A 459 10.15 -13.14 -6.66
N TYR A 460 9.12 -13.58 -7.35
CA TYR A 460 8.94 -13.46 -8.79
C TYR A 460 7.59 -12.82 -9.06
N SER A 461 7.53 -11.83 -9.94
CA SER A 461 6.26 -11.30 -10.44
C SER A 461 6.34 -11.03 -11.92
N GLN A 462 5.28 -11.37 -12.64
CA GLN A 462 5.16 -11.16 -14.07
C GLN A 462 3.82 -10.58 -14.41
N TYR A 463 3.81 -9.59 -15.29
CA TYR A 463 2.63 -9.11 -16.01
C TYR A 463 2.79 -9.40 -17.50
N LYS A 464 1.74 -9.88 -18.14
CA LYS A 464 1.67 -10.10 -19.60
C LYS A 464 0.39 -9.48 -20.15
N PHE A 465 0.49 -8.99 -21.38
CA PHE A 465 -0.62 -8.55 -22.21
C PHE A 465 -0.42 -9.07 -23.62
N SER A 466 -1.49 -9.51 -24.27
CA SER A 466 -1.47 -9.91 -25.69
C SER A 466 -2.79 -9.63 -26.36
N THR A 467 -2.73 -9.22 -27.62
CA THR A 467 -3.89 -9.18 -28.51
C THR A 467 -3.55 -9.89 -29.81
N GLU A 468 -4.52 -10.64 -30.32
CA GLU A 468 -4.41 -11.37 -31.57
C GLU A 468 -5.64 -11.04 -32.45
N PHE A 469 -5.39 -10.76 -33.71
CA PHE A 469 -6.42 -10.53 -34.72
C PHE A 469 -6.14 -11.49 -35.89
N GLU A 470 -7.17 -12.18 -36.33
CA GLU A 470 -7.12 -13.05 -37.52
C GLU A 470 -8.36 -12.77 -38.36
N HIS A 471 -8.17 -12.44 -39.64
CA HIS A 471 -9.25 -12.16 -40.56
C HIS A 471 -9.03 -12.96 -41.86
N LYS A 472 -9.92 -13.90 -42.10
CA LYS A 472 -9.92 -14.73 -43.28
C LYS A 472 -11.16 -14.42 -44.10
N TYR A 473 -10.98 -14.12 -45.39
CA TYR A 473 -12.09 -13.89 -46.28
C TYR A 473 -11.77 -14.30 -47.73
N THR A 474 -12.80 -14.47 -48.52
CA THR A 474 -12.70 -14.68 -49.94
C THR A 474 -13.43 -13.53 -50.66
N LEU A 475 -12.79 -12.83 -51.60
CA LEU A 475 -13.42 -11.78 -52.38
C LEU A 475 -14.43 -12.40 -53.35
N ALA A 476 -15.68 -11.92 -53.32
CA ALA A 476 -16.76 -12.47 -54.16
C ALA A 476 -16.50 -12.31 -55.65
N ALA A 477 -15.81 -11.23 -56.05
CA ALA A 477 -15.55 -10.89 -57.44
C ALA A 477 -14.42 -11.70 -58.09
N SER A 478 -13.33 -11.91 -57.39
CA SER A 478 -12.12 -12.56 -57.91
C SER A 478 -11.95 -14.00 -57.44
N GLY A 479 -12.66 -14.42 -56.39
CA GLY A 479 -12.40 -15.67 -55.72
C GLY A 479 -11.06 -15.67 -54.94
N GLU A 480 -10.40 -14.55 -54.85
CA GLU A 480 -9.11 -14.38 -54.16
C GLU A 480 -9.32 -14.53 -52.63
N LYS A 481 -8.42 -15.29 -52.02
CA LYS A 481 -8.45 -15.51 -50.58
C LYS A 481 -7.47 -14.60 -49.88
N SER A 482 -7.79 -14.14 -48.69
CA SER A 482 -6.88 -13.42 -47.84
C SER A 482 -6.93 -13.96 -46.42
N ASP A 483 -5.75 -14.16 -45.84
CA ASP A 483 -5.56 -14.64 -44.46
C ASP A 483 -4.60 -13.67 -43.75
N VAL A 484 -5.19 -12.63 -43.14
CA VAL A 484 -4.47 -11.60 -42.37
C VAL A 484 -4.38 -12.01 -40.92
N TYR A 485 -3.18 -12.08 -40.38
CA TYR A 485 -2.91 -12.35 -38.99
C TYR A 485 -2.10 -11.22 -38.35
N GLY A 486 -2.57 -10.71 -37.23
CA GLY A 486 -1.85 -9.72 -36.44
C GLY A 486 -1.78 -10.17 -34.98
N LYS A 487 -0.60 -10.00 -34.39
CA LYS A 487 -0.39 -10.23 -32.96
C LYS A 487 0.45 -9.12 -32.38
N TYR A 488 0.03 -8.63 -31.21
CA TYR A 488 0.79 -7.68 -30.42
C TYR A 488 0.90 -8.21 -28.98
N GLY A 489 2.05 -8.06 -28.34
CA GLY A 489 2.27 -8.51 -26.97
C GLY A 489 3.25 -7.62 -26.21
N SER A 490 3.02 -7.51 -24.91
CA SER A 490 3.90 -6.83 -23.96
C SER A 490 4.08 -7.69 -22.71
N ARG A 491 5.29 -7.69 -22.16
CA ARG A 491 5.61 -8.46 -20.96
C ARG A 491 6.60 -7.72 -20.07
N MET A 492 6.34 -7.77 -18.78
CA MET A 492 7.29 -7.34 -17.76
C MET A 492 7.42 -8.45 -16.71
N ALA A 493 8.66 -8.84 -16.38
CA ALA A 493 8.94 -9.84 -15.35
C ALA A 493 10.02 -9.35 -14.40
N ASN A 494 9.80 -9.55 -13.10
CA ASN A 494 10.72 -9.16 -12.03
C ASN A 494 11.11 -10.39 -11.22
N SER A 495 12.38 -10.49 -10.91
CA SER A 495 12.93 -11.46 -9.95
C SER A 495 13.66 -10.68 -8.87
N GLY A 496 13.28 -10.86 -7.61
CA GLY A 496 13.81 -10.04 -6.52
C GLY A 496 14.13 -10.79 -5.26
N GLY A 497 15.03 -10.21 -4.49
CA GLY A 497 15.38 -10.62 -3.14
C GLY A 497 15.36 -9.43 -2.20
N ARG A 498 14.86 -9.65 -0.99
CA ARG A 498 14.77 -8.63 0.05
C ARG A 498 15.13 -9.22 1.39
N ILE A 499 15.94 -8.49 2.17
CA ILE A 499 16.22 -8.79 3.57
C ILE A 499 15.86 -7.57 4.42
N ASP A 500 15.03 -7.77 5.43
CA ASP A 500 14.58 -6.76 6.38
C ASP A 500 14.98 -7.16 7.78
N PHE A 501 15.53 -6.25 8.56
CA PHE A 501 15.80 -6.41 9.99
C PHE A 501 14.90 -5.45 10.80
N ASP A 502 14.32 -5.97 11.88
CA ASP A 502 13.56 -5.18 12.88
C ASP A 502 14.37 -5.28 14.20
N TYR A 503 14.98 -4.17 14.62
CA TYR A 503 15.84 -4.07 15.77
C TYR A 503 15.27 -3.09 16.80
N ARG A 504 15.09 -3.57 18.03
CA ARG A 504 14.53 -2.78 19.14
C ARG A 504 15.51 -2.76 20.30
N PRO A 505 16.51 -1.83 20.28
CA PRO A 505 17.53 -1.75 21.32
C PRO A 505 16.95 -1.40 22.68
N ASP A 506 15.97 -0.51 22.72
CA ASP A 506 15.30 -0.01 23.91
C ASP A 506 13.84 0.41 23.58
N PRO A 507 13.01 0.83 24.58
CA PRO A 507 11.61 1.19 24.35
C PRO A 507 11.36 2.44 23.49
N ARG A 508 12.38 3.29 23.31
CA ARG A 508 12.27 4.57 22.60
C ARG A 508 12.59 4.44 21.11
N HIS A 509 13.34 3.41 20.73
CA HIS A 509 13.82 3.21 19.38
C HIS A 509 13.22 1.95 18.73
N SER A 510 12.72 2.10 17.51
CA SER A 510 12.26 0.99 16.67
C SER A 510 12.92 1.13 15.31
N ILE A 511 14.11 0.52 15.20
CA ILE A 511 14.99 0.63 14.04
C ILE A 511 14.67 -0.49 13.06
N ARG A 512 14.51 -0.13 11.79
CA ARG A 512 14.41 -1.09 10.68
C ARG A 512 15.44 -0.73 9.63
N PHE A 513 16.09 -1.75 9.09
CA PHE A 513 17.07 -1.59 8.02
C PHE A 513 17.08 -2.83 7.14
N GLY A 514 17.54 -2.68 5.93
CA GLY A 514 17.55 -3.80 5.00
C GLY A 514 18.09 -3.47 3.64
N ALA A 515 18.10 -4.48 2.78
CA ALA A 515 18.54 -4.41 1.40
C ALA A 515 17.49 -5.05 0.47
N ILE A 516 17.37 -4.50 -0.74
CA ILE A 516 16.47 -5.00 -1.78
C ILE A 516 17.27 -5.06 -3.08
N SER A 517 17.13 -6.15 -3.82
CA SER A 517 17.66 -6.31 -5.17
C SER A 517 16.56 -6.81 -6.07
N THR A 518 16.32 -6.17 -7.20
CA THR A 518 15.30 -6.59 -8.16
C THR A 518 15.86 -6.48 -9.58
N MET A 519 15.81 -7.58 -10.31
CA MET A 519 16.09 -7.63 -11.74
C MET A 519 14.76 -7.49 -12.49
N HIS A 520 14.69 -6.51 -13.37
CA HIS A 520 13.54 -6.20 -14.20
C HIS A 520 13.83 -6.60 -15.64
N ASN A 521 12.95 -7.38 -16.26
CA ASN A 521 13.01 -7.77 -17.67
C ASN A 521 11.78 -7.22 -18.37
N PHE A 522 12.00 -6.31 -19.32
CA PHE A 522 10.97 -5.67 -20.12
C PHE A 522 10.97 -6.19 -21.53
N LYS A 523 9.78 -6.44 -22.08
CA LYS A 523 9.47 -6.52 -23.49
C LYS A 523 8.33 -5.53 -23.75
N PRO A 524 8.64 -4.25 -24.06
CA PRO A 524 7.63 -3.18 -24.08
C PRO A 524 6.56 -3.36 -25.15
N GLY A 525 6.87 -4.03 -26.24
CA GLY A 525 5.92 -4.36 -27.28
C GLY A 525 6.59 -5.20 -28.35
N SER A 526 5.91 -6.26 -28.79
CA SER A 526 6.30 -7.02 -29.98
C SER A 526 5.07 -7.15 -30.88
N ALA A 527 5.21 -6.91 -32.16
CA ALA A 527 4.16 -7.02 -33.14
C ALA A 527 4.59 -7.97 -34.24
N VAL A 528 3.68 -8.86 -34.62
CA VAL A 528 3.80 -9.72 -35.79
C VAL A 528 2.60 -9.41 -36.67
N PHE A 529 2.82 -9.18 -37.93
CA PHE A 529 1.79 -9.00 -38.93
C PHE A 529 2.14 -9.88 -40.13
N GLU A 530 1.26 -10.81 -40.47
CA GLU A 530 1.41 -11.72 -41.60
C GLU A 530 0.19 -11.59 -42.50
N ASP A 531 0.41 -11.45 -43.80
CA ASP A 531 -0.57 -11.69 -44.83
C ASP A 531 -0.10 -12.93 -45.61
N LYS A 532 -0.72 -14.08 -45.36
CA LYS A 532 -0.27 -15.38 -45.87
C LYS A 532 -0.48 -15.54 -47.39
N ASP A 533 -1.33 -14.74 -47.98
CA ASP A 533 -1.65 -14.81 -49.41
C ASP A 533 -0.92 -13.75 -50.21
N SER A 534 -0.35 -12.74 -49.61
CA SER A 534 0.49 -11.75 -50.25
C SER A 534 1.98 -12.17 -50.21
N GLN A 535 2.75 -11.92 -51.29
CA GLN A 535 4.22 -12.14 -51.34
C GLN A 535 4.97 -11.07 -50.48
N VAL A 536 4.28 -10.35 -49.62
CA VAL A 536 4.88 -9.41 -48.68
C VAL A 536 5.56 -10.18 -47.57
N THR A 537 6.85 -10.01 -47.42
CA THR A 537 7.65 -10.61 -46.35
C THR A 537 7.01 -10.34 -44.98
N PRO A 538 6.78 -11.34 -44.15
CA PRO A 538 6.24 -11.13 -42.80
C PRO A 538 7.07 -10.10 -42.04
N LEU A 539 6.43 -9.19 -41.35
CA LEU A 539 7.10 -8.24 -40.45
C LEU A 539 7.55 -8.98 -39.19
N ASP A 540 8.42 -9.98 -39.35
CA ASP A 540 8.83 -10.93 -38.30
C ASP A 540 10.13 -10.54 -37.63
N THR A 541 10.34 -9.28 -37.25
CA THR A 541 11.68 -8.91 -36.78
C THR A 541 11.77 -8.03 -35.55
N LEU A 542 10.73 -7.83 -34.79
CA LEU A 542 10.80 -6.95 -33.61
C LEU A 542 10.95 -7.66 -32.27
N ASP A 543 11.11 -8.98 -32.20
CA ASP A 543 10.94 -9.72 -30.92
C ASP A 543 12.14 -9.63 -29.96
N GLU A 544 13.38 -9.48 -30.41
CA GLU A 544 14.53 -9.43 -29.49
C GLU A 544 15.20 -8.05 -29.34
N SER A 545 15.06 -7.17 -30.28
CA SER A 545 15.75 -5.87 -30.27
C SER A 545 15.22 -4.87 -29.24
N LEU A 546 14.01 -5.09 -28.71
CA LEU A 546 13.36 -4.19 -27.74
C LEU A 546 13.42 -4.70 -26.29
N LYS A 547 14.09 -5.82 -26.04
CA LYS A 547 14.24 -6.35 -24.69
C LYS A 547 15.20 -5.50 -23.87
N VAL A 548 14.71 -4.95 -22.76
CA VAL A 548 15.53 -4.16 -21.83
C VAL A 548 15.59 -4.86 -20.48
N THR A 549 16.80 -4.99 -19.94
CA THR A 549 17.02 -5.51 -18.59
C THR A 549 17.58 -4.42 -17.69
N GLY A 550 16.97 -4.24 -16.50
CA GLY A 550 17.44 -3.29 -15.48
C GLY A 550 17.64 -3.97 -14.13
N LEU A 551 18.69 -3.58 -13.42
CA LEU A 551 18.96 -4.03 -12.04
C LEU A 551 18.73 -2.88 -11.08
N GLU A 552 17.74 -3.02 -10.18
CA GLU A 552 17.48 -2.09 -9.08
C GLU A 552 18.10 -2.64 -7.79
N LEU A 553 18.94 -1.83 -7.13
CA LEU A 553 19.55 -2.14 -5.84
C LEU A 553 19.17 -1.05 -4.86
N SER A 554 18.72 -1.43 -3.65
CA SER A 554 18.34 -0.45 -2.64
C SER A 554 18.81 -0.88 -1.24
N LEU A 555 19.22 0.12 -0.47
CA LEU A 555 19.51 0.01 0.96
C LEU A 555 18.62 1.00 1.70
N TYR A 556 18.13 0.61 2.85
CA TYR A 556 17.33 1.52 3.67
C TYR A 556 17.62 1.35 5.16
N ALA A 557 17.41 2.43 5.89
CA ALA A 557 17.37 2.44 7.35
C ALA A 557 16.31 3.44 7.82
N GLU A 558 15.56 3.08 8.85
CA GLU A 558 14.56 3.95 9.47
C GLU A 558 14.51 3.73 10.97
N ASP A 559 14.29 4.80 11.74
CA ASP A 559 14.04 4.75 13.17
C ASP A 559 12.76 5.51 13.52
N ASN A 560 11.86 4.83 14.23
CA ASN A 560 10.73 5.45 14.90
C ASN A 560 11.15 5.75 16.35
N TRP A 561 11.53 7.00 16.60
CA TRP A 561 12.12 7.46 17.84
C TRP A 561 11.11 8.21 18.70
N GLN A 562 10.90 7.74 19.90
CA GLN A 562 10.16 8.44 20.95
C GLN A 562 11.09 9.42 21.69
N ILE A 563 11.15 10.67 21.25
CA ILE A 563 12.00 11.70 21.83
C ILE A 563 11.52 12.04 23.25
N LYS A 564 10.21 12.25 23.39
CA LYS A 564 9.50 12.49 24.65
C LYS A 564 8.20 11.67 24.66
N PRO A 565 7.50 11.50 25.79
CA PRO A 565 6.23 10.77 25.82
C PRO A 565 5.17 11.29 24.84
N ASP A 566 5.22 12.58 24.53
CA ASP A 566 4.29 13.31 23.66
C ASP A 566 4.89 13.63 22.26
N LEU A 567 6.22 13.49 22.07
CA LEU A 567 6.93 13.83 20.83
C LEU A 567 7.61 12.61 20.21
N TYR A 568 7.23 12.28 19.00
CA TYR A 568 7.79 11.18 18.21
C TYR A 568 8.32 11.69 16.87
N ALA A 569 9.45 11.14 16.45
CA ALA A 569 10.02 11.35 15.12
C ALA A 569 10.14 10.01 14.39
N SER A 570 9.90 10.01 13.09
CA SER A 570 10.24 8.92 12.18
C SER A 570 11.30 9.48 11.23
N ILE A 571 12.51 8.92 11.27
CA ILE A 571 13.64 9.35 10.47
C ILE A 571 14.08 8.19 9.62
N GLY A 572 14.13 8.36 8.31
CA GLY A 572 14.49 7.30 7.39
C GLY A 572 15.32 7.79 6.21
N LEU A 573 16.15 6.92 5.70
CA LEU A 573 16.91 7.10 4.47
C LEU A 573 16.75 5.86 3.60
N HIS A 574 16.39 6.07 2.33
CA HIS A 574 16.38 5.05 1.30
C HIS A 574 17.40 5.46 0.22
N ALA A 575 18.38 4.63 -0.02
CA ALA A 575 19.38 4.80 -1.07
C ALA A 575 19.11 3.76 -2.16
N SER A 576 18.94 4.18 -3.39
CA SER A 576 18.70 3.26 -4.51
C SER A 576 19.59 3.54 -5.71
N GLY A 577 19.97 2.48 -6.43
CA GLY A 577 20.68 2.51 -7.68
C GLY A 577 19.92 1.72 -8.74
N PHE A 578 19.98 2.17 -9.99
CA PHE A 578 19.40 1.49 -11.14
C PHE A 578 20.40 1.42 -12.27
N LEU A 579 20.70 0.21 -12.71
CA LEU A 579 21.63 -0.08 -13.80
C LEU A 579 20.86 -0.58 -14.99
N VAL A 580 20.96 0.11 -16.11
CA VAL A 580 20.21 -0.20 -17.35
C VAL A 580 21.01 0.24 -18.59
N GLU A 581 21.18 -0.62 -19.58
CA GLU A 581 21.85 -0.32 -20.86
C GLU A 581 23.19 0.44 -20.69
N GLY A 582 24.02 0.03 -19.73
CA GLY A 582 25.32 0.67 -19.45
C GLY A 582 25.22 1.99 -18.67
N ARG A 583 24.04 2.48 -18.35
CA ARG A 583 23.81 3.67 -17.54
C ARG A 583 23.55 3.29 -16.08
N SER A 584 24.05 4.12 -15.16
CA SER A 584 23.82 3.98 -13.73
C SER A 584 23.16 5.23 -13.18
N TYR A 585 22.04 5.06 -12.49
CA TYR A 585 21.36 6.12 -11.77
C TYR A 585 21.47 5.87 -10.27
N PHE A 586 21.65 6.92 -9.48
CA PHE A 586 21.71 6.85 -8.02
C PHE A 586 20.80 7.90 -7.40
N SER A 587 20.10 7.54 -6.29
CA SER A 587 19.19 8.43 -5.58
C SER A 587 19.27 8.22 -4.07
N LEU A 588 19.37 9.34 -3.33
CA LEU A 588 19.20 9.39 -1.87
C LEU A 588 17.85 10.00 -1.55
N GLN A 589 17.05 9.32 -0.76
CA GLN A 589 15.65 9.63 -0.51
C GLN A 589 15.40 9.76 1.01
N PRO A 590 15.66 10.95 1.60
CA PRO A 590 15.36 11.22 3.00
C PRO A 590 13.85 11.27 3.24
N ARG A 591 13.44 10.75 4.40
CA ARG A 591 12.05 10.70 4.86
C ARG A 591 11.99 11.09 6.32
N LEU A 592 11.16 12.05 6.63
CA LEU A 592 11.02 12.60 7.97
C LEU A 592 9.53 12.65 8.33
N GLY A 593 9.21 12.24 9.53
CA GLY A 593 7.87 12.36 10.11
C GLY A 593 7.97 12.87 11.53
N LEU A 594 7.08 13.78 11.92
CA LEU A 594 6.96 14.27 13.28
C LEU A 594 5.52 14.11 13.73
N ARG A 595 5.36 13.75 15.01
CA ARG A 595 4.06 13.69 15.67
C ARG A 595 4.18 14.28 17.07
N TYR A 596 3.36 15.28 17.36
CA TYR A 596 3.23 15.88 18.67
C TYR A 596 1.83 15.66 19.24
N LEU A 597 1.74 15.01 20.40
CA LEU A 597 0.48 14.76 21.10
C LEU A 597 0.09 15.98 21.93
N LEU A 598 -1.12 16.47 21.69
CA LEU A 598 -1.73 17.56 22.42
C LEU A 598 -2.73 17.05 23.46
N PRO A 599 -3.11 17.87 24.46
CA PRO A 599 -4.18 17.55 25.40
C PRO A 599 -5.49 17.17 24.69
N ARG A 600 -6.37 16.42 25.39
CA ARG A 600 -7.68 15.98 24.89
C ARG A 600 -7.62 15.08 23.65
N ASN A 601 -6.54 14.28 23.49
CA ASN A 601 -6.36 13.30 22.41
C ASN A 601 -6.26 13.92 21.00
N TRP A 602 -5.73 15.11 20.86
CA TRP A 602 -5.32 15.67 19.58
C TRP A 602 -3.87 15.31 19.26
N ALA A 603 -3.54 15.23 18.00
CA ALA A 603 -2.15 15.19 17.52
C ALA A 603 -1.97 16.13 16.34
N VAL A 604 -0.84 16.80 16.30
CA VAL A 604 -0.32 17.48 15.11
C VAL A 604 0.73 16.57 14.48
N LYS A 605 0.66 16.43 13.18
CA LYS A 605 1.59 15.61 12.39
C LYS A 605 2.16 16.41 11.25
N ALA A 606 3.42 16.17 10.91
CA ALA A 606 4.06 16.74 9.72
C ALA A 606 4.98 15.67 9.10
N ALA A 607 5.15 15.71 7.79
CA ALA A 607 6.02 14.78 7.09
C ALA A 607 6.66 15.41 5.86
N TYR A 608 7.88 14.98 5.58
CA TYR A 608 8.60 15.21 4.32
C TYR A 608 9.05 13.89 3.73
N THR A 609 8.87 13.72 2.42
CA THR A 609 9.30 12.53 1.68
C THR A 609 9.93 12.91 0.36
N HIS A 610 11.09 12.33 0.08
CA HIS A 610 11.71 12.29 -1.25
C HIS A 610 11.62 10.85 -1.78
N MET A 611 11.19 10.69 -3.02
CA MET A 611 10.91 9.40 -3.63
C MET A 611 11.38 9.37 -5.06
N ASN A 612 11.80 8.17 -5.54
CA ASN A 612 12.29 7.94 -6.89
C ASN A 612 11.59 6.75 -7.54
N GLN A 613 11.49 6.75 -8.87
CA GLN A 613 10.82 5.71 -9.65
C GLN A 613 11.60 5.45 -10.95
N TYR A 614 11.87 4.17 -11.22
CA TYR A 614 12.66 3.71 -12.39
C TYR A 614 11.81 3.05 -13.47
N ILE A 615 10.55 2.80 -13.20
CA ILE A 615 9.62 2.06 -14.06
C ILE A 615 8.41 2.93 -14.35
N HIS A 616 8.04 3.09 -15.60
CA HIS A 616 7.01 4.00 -16.07
C HIS A 616 5.93 3.23 -16.83
N LEU A 617 4.73 3.81 -16.94
CA LEU A 617 3.64 3.31 -17.76
C LEU A 617 3.38 4.31 -18.88
N LEU A 618 3.52 3.87 -20.12
CA LEU A 618 3.08 4.63 -21.29
C LEU A 618 1.62 4.30 -21.57
N SER A 619 0.77 5.31 -21.45
CA SER A 619 -0.66 5.21 -21.72
C SER A 619 -1.03 6.00 -22.96
N SER A 620 -1.66 5.35 -23.95
CA SER A 620 -2.09 6.00 -25.19
C SER A 620 -3.35 6.86 -24.99
N ASN A 621 -4.32 6.39 -24.19
CA ASN A 621 -5.64 6.98 -24.09
C ASN A 621 -6.01 7.48 -22.69
N GLY A 622 -5.11 7.38 -21.73
CA GLY A 622 -5.33 7.90 -20.38
C GLY A 622 -6.36 7.18 -19.54
N THR A 623 -6.82 6.01 -19.93
CA THR A 623 -7.85 5.24 -19.22
C THR A 623 -7.29 4.07 -18.38
N SER A 624 -5.97 3.94 -18.27
CA SER A 624 -5.28 2.80 -17.60
C SER A 624 -5.75 1.45 -18.14
N LEU A 625 -5.69 1.32 -19.44
CA LEU A 625 -6.08 0.08 -20.12
C LEU A 625 -4.98 -0.98 -19.97
N PRO A 626 -5.30 -2.26 -20.09
CA PRO A 626 -4.30 -3.34 -20.14
C PRO A 626 -3.30 -3.20 -21.29
N THR A 627 -3.65 -2.43 -22.32
CA THR A 627 -2.81 -2.09 -23.49
C THR A 627 -1.66 -1.14 -23.14
N ASP A 628 -1.69 -0.49 -21.99
CA ASP A 628 -0.61 0.40 -21.54
C ASP A 628 0.68 -0.38 -21.33
N ILE A 629 1.81 0.21 -21.72
CA ILE A 629 3.10 -0.47 -21.79
C ILE A 629 4.00 -0.07 -20.63
N TRP A 630 4.51 -1.06 -19.90
CA TRP A 630 5.52 -0.86 -18.87
C TRP A 630 6.91 -0.75 -19.46
N VAL A 631 7.61 0.36 -19.16
CA VAL A 631 8.95 0.69 -19.69
C VAL A 631 9.88 1.10 -18.54
N PRO A 632 11.21 0.83 -18.65
CA PRO A 632 12.19 1.30 -17.68
C PRO A 632 12.63 2.74 -17.96
N SER A 633 13.29 3.38 -17.02
CA SER A 633 14.21 4.48 -17.32
C SER A 633 15.34 3.99 -18.24
N THR A 634 15.78 4.83 -19.17
CA THR A 634 16.86 4.55 -20.14
C THR A 634 17.89 5.68 -20.10
N GLN A 635 18.88 5.66 -21.00
CA GLN A 635 19.79 6.80 -21.12
C GLN A 635 19.07 8.10 -21.57
N ASN A 636 17.95 8.00 -22.29
CA ASN A 636 17.16 9.13 -22.81
C ASN A 636 16.08 9.58 -21.81
N VAL A 637 15.61 8.67 -20.95
CA VAL A 637 14.55 8.90 -19.97
C VAL A 637 15.09 8.70 -18.55
N ALA A 638 15.46 9.81 -17.91
CA ALA A 638 15.94 9.79 -16.53
C ALA A 638 14.82 9.38 -15.54
N PRO A 639 15.16 8.76 -14.39
CA PRO A 639 14.19 8.37 -13.37
C PRO A 639 13.29 9.51 -12.92
N MET A 640 12.00 9.25 -12.77
CA MET A 640 11.09 10.17 -12.12
C MET A 640 11.42 10.31 -10.63
N PHE A 641 11.24 11.53 -10.08
CA PHE A 641 11.29 11.71 -8.63
C PHE A 641 10.23 12.70 -8.15
N SER A 642 9.85 12.57 -6.90
CA SER A 642 8.94 13.51 -6.25
C SER A 642 9.44 13.94 -4.88
N LYS A 643 9.06 15.17 -4.49
CA LYS A 643 9.23 15.72 -3.15
C LYS A 643 7.86 16.11 -2.64
N GLN A 644 7.50 15.61 -1.47
CA GLN A 644 6.21 15.91 -0.85
C GLN A 644 6.39 16.38 0.58
N VAL A 645 5.65 17.43 0.94
CA VAL A 645 5.42 17.85 2.32
C VAL A 645 3.94 17.67 2.65
N ALA A 646 3.65 17.28 3.88
CA ALA A 646 2.29 17.18 4.37
C ALA A 646 2.25 17.60 5.85
N ALA A 647 1.13 18.21 6.26
CA ALA A 647 0.88 18.57 7.65
C ALA A 647 -0.61 18.37 7.96
N GLY A 648 -0.93 18.05 9.21
CA GLY A 648 -2.32 17.81 9.58
C GLY A 648 -2.55 17.58 11.06
N VAL A 649 -3.82 17.43 11.38
CA VAL A 649 -4.30 17.17 12.73
C VAL A 649 -5.15 15.90 12.76
N ALA A 650 -5.04 15.15 13.84
CA ALA A 650 -5.81 13.93 14.04
C ALA A 650 -6.35 13.86 15.47
N LYS A 651 -7.54 13.26 15.63
CA LYS A 651 -8.18 13.04 16.93
C LYS A 651 -8.94 11.73 16.93
N THR A 652 -8.84 11.00 18.02
CA THR A 652 -9.77 9.91 18.35
C THR A 652 -10.50 10.26 19.64
N THR A 653 -11.83 10.12 19.68
CA THR A 653 -12.59 10.39 20.89
C THR A 653 -12.22 9.41 22.02
N ALA A 654 -12.42 9.82 23.28
CA ALA A 654 -12.03 9.01 24.45
C ALA A 654 -12.71 7.62 24.50
N ASN A 655 -13.92 7.51 23.95
CA ASN A 655 -14.68 6.25 23.83
C ASN A 655 -14.31 5.43 22.59
N LEU A 656 -13.31 5.86 21.80
CA LEU A 656 -12.84 5.22 20.55
C LEU A 656 -13.96 5.05 19.50
N LYS A 657 -15.01 5.87 19.56
CA LYS A 657 -16.17 5.77 18.67
C LYS A 657 -15.99 6.55 17.39
N TYR A 658 -15.34 7.72 17.47
CA TYR A 658 -15.13 8.61 16.32
C TYR A 658 -13.65 8.93 16.14
N GLU A 659 -13.22 8.94 14.88
CA GLU A 659 -11.91 9.41 14.44
C GLU A 659 -12.10 10.57 13.47
N PHE A 660 -11.22 11.56 13.58
CA PHE A 660 -11.19 12.75 12.74
C PHE A 660 -9.76 12.96 12.26
N SER A 661 -9.56 13.30 10.99
CA SER A 661 -8.31 13.82 10.46
C SER A 661 -8.55 14.90 9.42
N LEU A 662 -7.68 15.90 9.44
CA LEU A 662 -7.57 16.94 8.40
C LEU A 662 -6.10 17.05 8.03
N GLU A 663 -5.79 16.87 6.75
CA GLU A 663 -4.43 16.88 6.22
C GLU A 663 -4.34 17.82 5.01
N GLY A 664 -3.26 18.62 4.94
CA GLY A 664 -2.87 19.37 3.76
C GLY A 664 -1.57 18.82 3.19
N TYR A 665 -1.40 18.87 1.86
CA TYR A 665 -0.19 18.40 1.20
C TYR A 665 0.20 19.26 0.01
N PHE A 666 1.51 19.24 -0.30
CA PHE A 666 2.08 19.75 -1.54
C PHE A 666 3.12 18.75 -2.06
N LYS A 667 3.02 18.40 -3.35
CA LYS A 667 3.88 17.45 -4.05
C LYS A 667 4.39 18.05 -5.35
N SER A 668 5.70 18.03 -5.57
CA SER A 668 6.35 18.34 -6.85
C SER A 668 6.90 17.06 -7.47
N MET A 669 6.74 16.90 -8.78
CA MET A 669 7.14 15.73 -9.56
C MET A 669 8.01 16.19 -10.73
N HIS A 670 9.09 15.46 -10.99
CA HIS A 670 10.09 15.79 -11.99
C HIS A 670 10.39 14.58 -12.86
N ASN A 671 10.90 14.83 -14.06
CA ASN A 671 11.21 13.81 -15.09
C ASN A 671 10.01 12.92 -15.41
N MET A 672 8.82 13.51 -15.38
CA MET A 672 7.60 12.82 -15.81
C MET A 672 7.65 12.62 -17.31
N ILE A 673 7.10 11.52 -17.80
CA ILE A 673 7.02 11.25 -19.25
C ILE A 673 5.55 11.28 -19.71
N GLU A 674 5.37 11.73 -20.92
CA GLU A 674 4.10 11.70 -21.65
C GLU A 674 4.41 11.37 -23.12
N SER A 675 3.52 10.66 -23.83
CA SER A 675 3.67 10.41 -25.25
C SER A 675 3.62 11.72 -26.03
N ARG A 676 4.42 11.86 -27.09
CA ARG A 676 4.28 12.96 -28.03
C ARG A 676 2.95 12.85 -28.78
N GLU A 677 2.42 13.98 -29.25
CA GLU A 677 1.17 14.02 -29.98
C GLU A 677 1.20 13.11 -31.21
N ASN A 678 0.09 12.46 -31.50
CA ASN A 678 -0.18 11.62 -32.69
C ASN A 678 0.53 10.27 -32.79
N ASN A 679 1.16 9.76 -31.74
CA ASN A 679 1.76 8.42 -31.78
C ASN A 679 0.80 7.38 -31.20
N SER A 680 0.33 6.46 -32.04
CA SER A 680 -0.38 5.26 -31.58
C SER A 680 0.63 4.27 -30.98
N ILE A 681 0.43 3.85 -29.73
CA ILE A 681 1.29 2.84 -29.07
C ILE A 681 1.06 1.45 -29.66
N LEU A 682 -0.06 1.23 -30.36
CA LEU A 682 -0.43 -0.07 -30.94
C LEU A 682 0.10 -0.31 -32.35
N VAL A 683 0.75 0.68 -32.95
CA VAL A 683 1.37 0.52 -34.28
C VAL A 683 2.84 0.18 -34.10
N PRO A 684 3.39 -0.83 -34.82
CA PRO A 684 4.82 -1.09 -34.82
C PRO A 684 5.57 0.17 -35.25
N VAL A 685 6.26 0.79 -34.30
CA VAL A 685 7.09 1.97 -34.62
C VAL A 685 8.51 1.46 -34.81
N GLU A 686 9.13 1.79 -35.92
CA GLU A 686 10.54 1.46 -36.22
C GLU A 686 11.49 2.14 -35.23
N THR A 687 10.99 3.09 -34.44
CA THR A 687 11.75 3.87 -33.45
C THR A 687 11.56 3.35 -32.04
N ARG A 688 12.59 3.49 -31.21
CA ARG A 688 12.54 3.16 -29.78
C ARG A 688 11.48 4.01 -29.08
N TRP A 689 10.76 3.43 -28.11
CA TRP A 689 9.70 4.11 -27.36
C TRP A 689 10.21 5.37 -26.64
N ASP A 690 11.47 5.39 -26.17
CA ASP A 690 12.08 6.50 -25.43
C ASP A 690 12.42 7.72 -26.31
N GLU A 691 12.33 7.61 -27.64
CA GLU A 691 12.41 8.70 -28.59
C GLU A 691 11.04 9.35 -28.86
N ASN A 692 9.95 8.64 -28.57
CA ASN A 692 8.57 9.06 -28.81
C ASN A 692 7.90 9.68 -27.58
N VAL A 693 8.66 10.00 -26.53
CA VAL A 693 8.16 10.64 -25.32
C VAL A 693 8.74 12.03 -25.13
N THR A 694 8.05 12.84 -24.35
CA THR A 694 8.53 14.12 -23.85
C THR A 694 8.65 14.08 -22.33
N VAL A 695 9.64 14.80 -21.78
CA VAL A 695 9.94 14.82 -20.34
C VAL A 695 9.50 16.16 -19.74
N GLY A 696 8.77 16.11 -18.63
CA GLY A 696 8.20 17.28 -18.01
C GLY A 696 8.15 17.24 -16.48
N LYS A 697 7.37 18.15 -15.93
CA LYS A 697 7.18 18.34 -14.49
C LYS A 697 5.69 18.35 -14.12
N GLY A 698 5.41 18.07 -12.85
CA GLY A 698 4.03 18.15 -12.34
C GLY A 698 4.00 18.66 -10.90
N TRP A 699 2.84 19.19 -10.54
CA TRP A 699 2.55 19.65 -9.17
C TRP A 699 1.19 19.15 -8.75
N SER A 700 1.06 18.78 -7.47
CA SER A 700 -0.22 18.45 -6.88
C SER A 700 -0.29 18.96 -5.44
N TYR A 701 -1.40 19.58 -5.07
CA TYR A 701 -1.63 20.09 -3.72
C TYR A 701 -3.12 20.02 -3.37
N GLY A 702 -3.43 19.93 -2.08
CA GLY A 702 -4.80 19.80 -1.65
C GLY A 702 -4.98 19.64 -0.15
N ALA A 703 -6.24 19.52 0.24
CA ALA A 703 -6.68 19.25 1.60
C ALA A 703 -7.60 18.02 1.64
N GLU A 704 -7.44 17.18 2.65
CA GLU A 704 -8.17 15.93 2.84
C GLU A 704 -8.80 15.92 4.24
N LEU A 705 -10.10 15.73 4.30
CA LEU A 705 -10.88 15.59 5.53
C LEU A 705 -11.42 14.16 5.63
N MET A 706 -11.29 13.53 6.80
CA MET A 706 -11.93 12.26 7.11
C MET A 706 -12.60 12.30 8.48
N LEU A 707 -13.85 11.88 8.52
CA LEU A 707 -14.61 11.65 9.75
C LEU A 707 -15.11 10.21 9.72
N GLN A 708 -14.66 9.37 10.64
CA GLN A 708 -15.02 7.95 10.72
C GLN A 708 -15.70 7.61 12.04
N LYS A 709 -16.79 6.84 11.96
CA LYS A 709 -17.45 6.21 13.11
C LYS A 709 -17.13 4.72 13.11
N LYS A 710 -16.38 4.26 14.12
CA LYS A 710 -15.85 2.88 14.20
C LYS A 710 -16.66 1.91 15.05
N LYS A 711 -17.54 2.40 15.95
CA LYS A 711 -18.26 1.55 16.91
C LYS A 711 -19.74 1.85 16.95
N GLY A 712 -20.54 0.81 17.24
CA GLY A 712 -22.00 0.85 17.35
C GLY A 712 -22.70 0.13 16.22
N SER A 713 -24.03 0.11 16.24
CA SER A 713 -24.84 -0.49 15.17
C SER A 713 -24.71 0.21 13.83
N THR A 714 -24.33 1.49 13.85
CA THR A 714 -24.01 2.30 12.66
C THR A 714 -22.51 2.56 12.63
N THR A 715 -21.82 2.21 11.55
CA THR A 715 -20.41 2.51 11.27
C THR A 715 -20.27 3.11 9.87
N GLY A 716 -19.10 3.69 9.56
CA GLY A 716 -18.83 4.26 8.26
C GLY A 716 -17.97 5.50 8.32
N TRP A 717 -17.84 6.22 7.20
CA TRP A 717 -17.03 7.43 7.13
C TRP A 717 -17.56 8.43 6.10
N VAL A 718 -17.13 9.65 6.30
CA VAL A 718 -17.24 10.75 5.34
C VAL A 718 -15.83 11.16 4.98
N GLY A 719 -15.50 11.11 3.70
CA GLY A 719 -14.26 11.61 3.10
C GLY A 719 -14.53 12.81 2.22
N TYR A 720 -13.68 13.84 2.29
CA TYR A 720 -13.69 14.96 1.36
C TYR A 720 -12.28 15.32 0.96
N THR A 721 -12.08 15.48 -0.34
CA THR A 721 -10.82 15.92 -0.93
C THR A 721 -11.04 17.16 -1.77
N LEU A 722 -10.25 18.19 -1.52
CA LEU A 722 -10.12 19.37 -2.37
C LEU A 722 -8.69 19.38 -2.93
N ALA A 723 -8.51 19.19 -4.24
CA ALA A 723 -7.20 19.00 -4.82
C ALA A 723 -7.03 19.70 -6.18
N TRP A 724 -5.76 20.03 -6.47
CA TRP A 724 -5.30 20.53 -7.76
C TRP A 724 -4.14 19.69 -8.24
N SER A 725 -4.14 19.32 -9.52
CA SER A 725 -3.04 18.60 -10.16
C SER A 725 -2.77 19.19 -11.54
N THR A 726 -1.53 19.62 -11.78
CA THR A 726 -1.11 20.26 -13.01
C THR A 726 0.15 19.64 -13.58
N ARG A 727 0.35 19.80 -14.88
CA ARG A 727 1.51 19.29 -15.63
C ARG A 727 2.08 20.39 -16.53
N ARG A 728 3.36 20.23 -16.86
CA ARG A 728 4.08 21.05 -17.83
C ARG A 728 5.07 20.20 -18.60
N PHE A 729 4.93 20.13 -19.93
CA PHE A 729 5.83 19.44 -20.83
C PHE A 729 6.24 20.38 -21.97
N PRO A 730 7.53 20.46 -22.33
CA PRO A 730 7.97 21.37 -23.39
C PRO A 730 7.32 21.10 -24.75
N GLY A 731 7.04 19.82 -25.07
CA GLY A 731 6.42 19.39 -26.34
C GLY A 731 4.91 19.29 -26.33
N ILE A 732 4.22 19.71 -25.25
CA ILE A 732 2.77 19.65 -25.11
C ILE A 732 2.28 21.01 -24.66
N ASN A 733 1.14 21.49 -25.19
CA ASN A 733 0.51 22.75 -24.82
C ASN A 733 1.47 23.95 -24.90
N ASN A 734 2.32 23.99 -25.91
CA ASN A 734 3.36 25.03 -26.11
C ASN A 734 4.28 25.25 -24.88
N GLY A 735 4.42 24.24 -24.03
CA GLY A 735 5.19 24.35 -22.79
C GLY A 735 4.51 25.07 -21.64
N GLU A 736 3.23 25.42 -21.79
CA GLU A 736 2.42 26.04 -20.75
C GLU A 736 1.87 25.03 -19.74
N ILE A 737 1.51 25.50 -18.55
CA ILE A 737 0.93 24.66 -17.49
C ILE A 737 -0.54 24.35 -17.86
N TYR A 738 -0.91 23.07 -17.74
CA TYR A 738 -2.27 22.62 -17.96
C TYR A 738 -2.77 21.67 -16.86
N PRO A 739 -4.08 21.54 -16.63
CA PRO A 739 -4.64 20.58 -15.68
C PRO A 739 -4.30 19.14 -16.08
N TYR A 740 -3.90 18.32 -15.11
CA TYR A 740 -3.70 16.89 -15.37
C TYR A 740 -5.03 16.18 -15.62
N ARG A 741 -5.06 15.24 -16.54
CA ARG A 741 -6.31 14.50 -16.93
C ARG A 741 -7.06 13.85 -15.75
N TYR A 742 -6.38 13.60 -14.63
CA TYR A 742 -6.96 13.08 -13.38
C TYR A 742 -7.11 14.16 -12.29
N ASP A 743 -7.19 15.44 -12.66
CA ASP A 743 -7.47 16.55 -11.75
C ASP A 743 -8.93 16.55 -11.31
N ALA A 744 -9.25 15.79 -10.27
CA ALA A 744 -10.56 15.85 -9.61
C ALA A 744 -10.52 16.95 -8.54
N ARG A 745 -11.22 18.09 -8.81
CA ARG A 745 -11.17 19.26 -7.90
C ARG A 745 -11.85 18.97 -6.57
N HIS A 746 -13.06 18.45 -6.61
CA HIS A 746 -13.86 18.05 -5.46
C HIS A 746 -14.15 16.55 -5.57
N ASP A 747 -13.86 15.82 -4.51
CA ASP A 747 -14.14 14.40 -4.40
C ASP A 747 -14.75 14.15 -3.02
N ILE A 748 -15.95 13.53 -2.95
CA ILE A 748 -16.69 13.28 -1.71
C ILE A 748 -17.09 11.81 -1.67
N GLU A 749 -16.81 11.18 -0.56
CA GLU A 749 -17.14 9.79 -0.28
C GLU A 749 -17.95 9.67 1.01
N LEU A 750 -19.10 9.02 0.93
CA LEU A 750 -19.92 8.68 2.09
C LEU A 750 -20.11 7.18 2.12
N VAL A 751 -19.71 6.55 3.19
CA VAL A 751 -19.92 5.12 3.43
C VAL A 751 -20.68 4.93 4.73
N LEU A 752 -21.77 4.16 4.67
CA LEU A 752 -22.64 3.84 5.79
C LEU A 752 -22.86 2.33 5.85
N VAL A 753 -22.66 1.75 7.02
CA VAL A 753 -23.02 0.37 7.36
C VAL A 753 -23.91 0.39 8.60
N GLN A 754 -25.10 -0.20 8.51
CA GLN A 754 -26.09 -0.25 9.55
C GLN A 754 -26.49 -1.69 9.87
N GLN A 755 -26.23 -2.13 11.09
CA GLN A 755 -26.78 -3.38 11.61
C GLN A 755 -28.24 -3.18 12.00
N LEU A 756 -29.14 -3.91 11.35
CA LEU A 756 -30.61 -3.86 11.56
C LEU A 756 -31.11 -5.04 12.42
N GLY A 757 -30.23 -5.55 13.29
CA GLY A 757 -30.50 -6.69 14.15
C GLY A 757 -29.50 -7.84 13.91
N PRO A 758 -29.75 -9.06 14.46
CA PRO A 758 -28.76 -10.13 14.43
C PRO A 758 -28.53 -10.77 13.06
N HIS A 759 -29.43 -10.53 12.11
CA HIS A 759 -29.41 -11.21 10.80
C HIS A 759 -29.31 -10.25 9.61
N TRP A 760 -29.60 -8.98 9.79
CA TRP A 760 -29.71 -8.04 8.69
C TRP A 760 -28.67 -6.93 8.83
N GLU A 761 -27.96 -6.68 7.75
CA GLU A 761 -27.00 -5.58 7.59
C GLU A 761 -27.37 -4.80 6.33
N PHE A 762 -27.49 -3.50 6.47
CA PHE A 762 -27.64 -2.55 5.37
C PHE A 762 -26.32 -1.84 5.12
N SER A 763 -25.92 -1.66 3.87
CA SER A 763 -24.76 -0.87 3.49
C SER A 763 -25.12 0.10 2.34
N ALA A 764 -24.50 1.28 2.38
CA ALA A 764 -24.64 2.27 1.32
C ALA A 764 -23.30 2.99 1.11
N SER A 765 -22.98 3.30 -0.14
CA SER A 765 -21.87 4.19 -0.48
C SER A 765 -22.33 5.21 -1.52
N TRP A 766 -21.98 6.46 -1.27
CA TRP A 766 -22.22 7.54 -2.22
C TRP A 766 -20.92 8.22 -2.57
N HIS A 767 -20.67 8.33 -3.86
CA HIS A 767 -19.49 8.96 -4.43
C HIS A 767 -19.89 10.17 -5.26
N PHE A 768 -19.14 11.25 -5.14
CA PHE A 768 -19.25 12.45 -5.98
C PHE A 768 -17.85 12.93 -6.38
N ASN A 769 -17.67 13.18 -7.67
CA ASN A 769 -16.47 13.77 -8.24
C ASN A 769 -16.87 14.91 -9.19
N SER A 770 -16.18 16.05 -9.12
CA SER A 770 -16.50 17.26 -9.91
C SER A 770 -16.21 17.15 -11.42
N GLY A 771 -15.90 15.94 -11.91
CA GLY A 771 -15.53 15.69 -13.31
C GLY A 771 -14.02 15.87 -13.55
N MET A 772 -13.53 15.22 -14.59
CA MET A 772 -12.12 15.25 -14.99
C MET A 772 -11.93 16.11 -16.24
N PRO A 773 -10.78 16.78 -16.39
CA PRO A 773 -10.48 17.54 -17.58
C PRO A 773 -10.09 16.62 -18.75
N PHE A 774 -10.48 17.04 -19.96
CA PHE A 774 -10.07 16.41 -21.21
C PHE A 774 -9.90 17.47 -22.30
N THR A 775 -9.22 17.12 -23.39
CA THR A 775 -8.94 18.02 -24.51
C THR A 775 -10.12 18.02 -25.46
N LEU A 776 -10.66 19.21 -25.74
CA LEU A 776 -11.74 19.44 -26.71
C LEU A 776 -11.29 20.44 -27.76
N PRO A 777 -11.44 20.17 -29.07
CA PRO A 777 -11.14 21.15 -30.10
C PRO A 777 -12.10 22.33 -30.01
N VAL A 778 -11.58 23.53 -30.19
CA VAL A 778 -12.37 24.79 -30.19
C VAL A 778 -12.93 25.16 -31.55
N SER A 779 -12.30 24.66 -32.61
CA SER A 779 -12.74 24.83 -34.00
C SER A 779 -12.17 23.71 -34.89
N ALA A 780 -12.76 23.54 -36.05
CA ALA A 780 -12.21 22.67 -37.08
C ALA A 780 -12.27 23.44 -38.44
N TYR A 781 -11.28 23.17 -39.29
CA TYR A 781 -11.20 23.71 -40.63
C TYR A 781 -10.85 22.60 -41.62
N ALA A 782 -11.26 22.79 -42.89
CA ALA A 782 -10.91 21.86 -43.94
C ALA A 782 -9.40 21.91 -44.17
N GLY A 783 -8.78 20.73 -44.08
CA GLY A 783 -7.36 20.59 -44.44
C GLY A 783 -7.13 20.82 -45.92
N ILE A 784 -5.91 21.15 -46.30
CA ILE A 784 -5.52 21.13 -47.74
C ILE A 784 -5.62 19.66 -48.17
N GLU A 785 -6.58 19.37 -49.04
CA GLU A 785 -6.68 18.05 -49.64
C GLU A 785 -5.33 17.71 -50.29
N GLY A 786 -4.61 16.76 -49.72
CA GLY A 786 -3.57 16.09 -50.42
C GLY A 786 -4.25 15.32 -51.55
N ALA A 787 -4.32 15.94 -52.71
CA ALA A 787 -4.72 15.25 -53.92
C ALA A 787 -3.78 14.08 -54.08
N SER A 788 -4.20 12.89 -53.62
CA SER A 788 -3.60 11.66 -54.11
C SER A 788 -3.94 11.64 -55.60
N PRO A 789 -2.96 11.67 -56.48
CA PRO A 789 -3.23 11.63 -57.92
C PRO A 789 -3.97 10.35 -58.35
N TRP A 790 -4.08 9.40 -57.45
CA TRP A 790 -4.61 8.04 -57.64
C TRP A 790 -5.99 7.77 -57.07
N GLU A 791 -6.52 8.67 -56.22
CA GLU A 791 -7.88 8.53 -55.69
C GLU A 791 -8.61 9.86 -55.66
N PRO A 792 -9.30 10.23 -56.77
CA PRO A 792 -10.19 11.38 -56.80
C PRO A 792 -11.45 11.02 -56.02
N GLY A 793 -11.68 11.62 -54.82
CA GLY A 793 -12.96 11.54 -54.14
C GLY A 793 -12.92 11.09 -52.68
N THR A 794 -11.78 10.95 -52.01
CA THR A 794 -11.74 10.74 -50.57
C THR A 794 -11.87 12.07 -49.83
N GLY A 795 -12.85 12.11 -48.97
CA GLY A 795 -13.41 13.30 -48.35
C GLY A 795 -12.42 14.23 -47.62
N SER A 796 -12.81 15.47 -47.57
CA SER A 796 -12.16 16.58 -46.88
C SER A 796 -11.67 16.14 -45.48
N THR A 797 -10.38 16.11 -45.30
CA THR A 797 -9.77 15.90 -43.97
C THR A 797 -10.00 17.13 -43.11
N SER A 798 -10.86 16.99 -42.06
CA SER A 798 -11.06 18.06 -41.09
C SER A 798 -9.90 18.11 -40.12
N ILE A 799 -9.23 19.26 -39.99
CA ILE A 799 -8.17 19.50 -39.00
C ILE A 799 -8.77 20.18 -37.78
N ASP A 800 -8.67 19.55 -36.64
CA ASP A 800 -9.13 20.08 -35.38
C ASP A 800 -8.10 21.06 -34.78
N ARG A 801 -8.57 22.23 -34.37
CA ARG A 801 -7.75 23.22 -33.64
C ARG A 801 -8.04 23.15 -32.14
N TYR A 802 -7.00 23.08 -31.37
CA TYR A 802 -7.01 23.10 -29.91
C TYR A 802 -6.39 24.42 -29.42
N ASP A 803 -6.97 25.03 -28.36
CA ASP A 803 -6.40 26.22 -27.71
C ASP A 803 -5.48 25.83 -26.57
N ASN A 804 -5.90 24.87 -25.75
CA ASN A 804 -5.15 24.35 -24.62
C ASN A 804 -5.37 22.84 -24.44
N TRP A 805 -4.40 22.18 -23.82
CA TRP A 805 -4.50 20.77 -23.42
C TRP A 805 -5.38 20.62 -22.17
N ASN A 806 -6.30 19.64 -22.14
CA ASN A 806 -7.25 19.42 -21.06
C ASN A 806 -8.05 20.68 -20.70
N ASN A 807 -8.48 21.41 -21.72
CA ASN A 807 -9.15 22.71 -21.63
C ASN A 807 -10.59 22.63 -21.16
N TYR A 808 -11.22 21.48 -21.19
CA TYR A 808 -12.62 21.28 -20.84
C TYR A 808 -12.77 20.31 -19.67
N ARG A 809 -13.63 20.63 -18.69
CA ARG A 809 -13.97 19.73 -17.58
C ARG A 809 -15.27 19.00 -17.87
N GLY A 810 -15.20 17.66 -17.84
CA GLY A 810 -16.34 16.79 -18.06
C GLY A 810 -17.43 16.94 -16.98
N ALA A 811 -18.59 16.37 -17.23
CA ALA A 811 -19.68 16.38 -16.28
C ALA A 811 -19.30 15.72 -14.95
N ALA A 812 -19.86 16.24 -13.86
CA ALA A 812 -19.69 15.64 -12.54
C ALA A 812 -20.17 14.19 -12.53
N VAL A 813 -19.37 13.33 -11.94
CA VAL A 813 -19.67 11.92 -11.71
C VAL A 813 -20.25 11.77 -10.31
N HIS A 814 -21.39 11.14 -10.17
CA HIS A 814 -21.89 10.75 -8.85
C HIS A 814 -22.71 9.47 -8.93
N ARG A 815 -22.72 8.70 -7.84
CA ARG A 815 -23.33 7.39 -7.78
C ARG A 815 -23.72 7.03 -6.35
N LEU A 816 -24.85 6.36 -6.21
CA LEU A 816 -25.25 5.72 -4.97
C LEU A 816 -25.31 4.21 -5.20
N ASP A 817 -24.60 3.47 -4.36
CA ASP A 817 -24.62 2.01 -4.31
C ASP A 817 -25.22 1.59 -2.98
N VAL A 818 -26.14 0.61 -3.00
CA VAL A 818 -26.76 0.08 -1.79
C VAL A 818 -26.69 -1.43 -1.75
N GLY A 819 -26.65 -2.00 -0.55
CA GLY A 819 -26.64 -3.43 -0.34
C GLY A 819 -27.38 -3.83 0.93
N VAL A 820 -28.03 -4.98 0.89
CA VAL A 820 -28.65 -5.61 2.05
C VAL A 820 -28.15 -7.04 2.15
N THR A 821 -27.59 -7.38 3.29
CA THR A 821 -27.10 -8.74 3.58
C THR A 821 -27.95 -9.37 4.66
N TRP A 822 -28.53 -10.52 4.36
CA TRP A 822 -29.14 -11.38 5.35
C TRP A 822 -28.21 -12.54 5.66
N SER A 823 -27.95 -12.83 6.94
CA SER A 823 -27.09 -13.92 7.37
C SER A 823 -27.74 -14.73 8.48
N LYS A 824 -27.57 -16.06 8.44
CA LYS A 824 -28.05 -16.97 9.48
C LYS A 824 -27.00 -18.01 9.81
N GLN A 825 -26.58 -18.02 11.06
CA GLN A 825 -25.65 -19.00 11.60
C GLN A 825 -26.41 -20.29 11.95
N LYS A 826 -25.87 -21.42 11.51
CA LYS A 826 -26.25 -22.78 11.89
C LYS A 826 -25.14 -23.38 12.77
N LYS A 827 -25.32 -24.59 13.30
CA LYS A 827 -24.33 -25.22 14.20
C LYS A 827 -22.90 -25.33 13.59
N ARG A 828 -22.78 -25.62 12.31
CA ARG A 828 -21.48 -25.86 11.63
C ARG A 828 -21.20 -24.94 10.45
N TRP A 829 -22.16 -24.13 10.01
CA TRP A 829 -22.01 -23.27 8.84
C TRP A 829 -22.90 -22.04 8.93
N THR A 830 -22.50 -20.98 8.22
CA THR A 830 -23.26 -19.75 8.08
C THR A 830 -23.66 -19.60 6.64
N ARG A 831 -24.94 -19.33 6.36
CA ARG A 831 -25.41 -18.96 5.03
C ARG A 831 -25.75 -17.48 4.99
N SER A 832 -25.50 -16.86 3.86
CA SER A 832 -25.85 -15.47 3.64
C SER A 832 -26.38 -15.26 2.23
N TRP A 833 -27.34 -14.32 2.14
CA TRP A 833 -27.83 -13.75 0.90
C TRP A 833 -27.49 -12.27 0.90
N ASN A 834 -26.91 -11.78 -0.18
CA ASN A 834 -26.68 -10.37 -0.40
C ASN A 834 -27.46 -9.93 -1.65
N LEU A 835 -28.25 -8.89 -1.49
CA LEU A 835 -28.89 -8.14 -2.58
C LEU A 835 -28.22 -6.78 -2.64
N SER A 836 -27.68 -6.39 -3.77
CA SER A 836 -27.09 -5.07 -3.95
C SER A 836 -27.47 -4.46 -5.29
N VAL A 837 -27.53 -3.14 -5.31
CA VAL A 837 -27.81 -2.35 -6.51
C VAL A 837 -26.70 -1.30 -6.64
N PHE A 838 -25.95 -1.41 -7.71
CA PHE A 838 -24.98 -0.42 -8.12
C PHE A 838 -25.66 0.66 -8.93
N ASN A 839 -25.30 1.93 -8.71
CA ASN A 839 -25.85 3.08 -9.42
C ASN A 839 -27.39 3.16 -9.34
N VAL A 840 -27.93 3.21 -8.13
CA VAL A 840 -29.39 3.09 -7.82
C VAL A 840 -30.26 4.02 -8.65
N TYR A 841 -29.83 5.25 -8.91
CA TYR A 841 -30.58 6.23 -9.69
C TYR A 841 -30.18 6.27 -11.18
N ASN A 842 -29.45 5.23 -11.67
CA ASN A 842 -29.13 5.00 -13.08
C ASN A 842 -28.50 6.22 -13.77
N ARG A 843 -27.60 6.93 -13.09
CA ARG A 843 -26.89 8.05 -13.70
C ARG A 843 -25.95 7.54 -14.79
N LYS A 844 -26.05 8.17 -15.95
CA LYS A 844 -25.15 7.92 -17.08
C LYS A 844 -23.84 8.69 -16.87
N ASN A 845 -22.97 8.18 -16.01
CA ASN A 845 -21.65 8.75 -15.75
C ASN A 845 -20.75 8.59 -16.98
N PRO A 846 -19.96 9.62 -17.35
CA PRO A 846 -19.07 9.52 -18.50
C PRO A 846 -17.88 8.59 -18.22
N TYR A 847 -17.62 7.67 -19.14
CA TYR A 847 -16.38 6.90 -19.17
C TYR A 847 -15.31 7.62 -20.01
N TYR A 848 -15.68 8.02 -21.25
CA TYR A 848 -14.89 8.94 -22.06
C TYR A 848 -15.80 9.75 -22.99
N TYR A 849 -15.24 10.81 -23.57
CA TYR A 849 -15.91 11.70 -24.53
C TYR A 849 -15.26 11.58 -25.90
N TYR A 850 -16.05 11.68 -26.94
CA TYR A 850 -15.57 11.72 -28.34
C TYR A 850 -16.47 12.61 -29.17
N ILE A 851 -15.92 13.10 -30.28
CA ILE A 851 -16.68 13.91 -31.24
C ILE A 851 -17.30 12.98 -32.26
N SER A 852 -18.62 13.03 -32.36
CA SER A 852 -19.41 12.38 -33.42
C SER A 852 -19.75 13.40 -34.50
N ALA A 853 -19.85 12.94 -35.74
CA ALA A 853 -20.39 13.72 -36.85
C ALA A 853 -21.68 13.07 -37.33
N ASP A 854 -22.71 13.86 -37.53
CA ASP A 854 -23.91 13.44 -38.25
C ASP A 854 -23.63 13.60 -39.76
N PRO A 855 -23.56 12.52 -40.54
CA PRO A 855 -23.24 12.59 -41.95
C PRO A 855 -24.32 13.27 -42.78
N VAL A 856 -25.58 13.32 -42.30
CA VAL A 856 -26.70 13.92 -42.97
C VAL A 856 -26.79 15.43 -42.73
N GLN A 857 -26.62 15.84 -41.45
CA GLN A 857 -26.70 17.24 -41.05
C GLN A 857 -25.35 17.97 -41.07
N GLN A 858 -24.26 17.28 -41.34
CA GLN A 858 -22.88 17.80 -41.28
C GLN A 858 -22.54 18.53 -39.98
N GLN A 859 -23.23 18.19 -38.89
CA GLN A 859 -23.01 18.76 -37.56
C GLN A 859 -22.16 17.84 -36.73
N ARG A 860 -21.22 18.44 -36.01
CA ARG A 860 -20.36 17.73 -35.01
C ARG A 860 -20.96 17.95 -33.62
N TYR A 861 -21.05 16.91 -32.85
CA TYR A 861 -21.51 16.95 -31.46
C TYR A 861 -20.66 16.12 -30.54
N LEU A 862 -20.57 16.57 -29.27
CA LEU A 862 -19.84 15.88 -28.24
C LEU A 862 -20.68 14.71 -27.70
N SER A 863 -20.23 13.50 -27.95
CA SER A 863 -20.82 12.27 -27.45
C SER A 863 -20.04 11.75 -26.21
N LYS A 864 -20.74 11.07 -25.32
CA LYS A 864 -20.16 10.40 -24.19
C LYS A 864 -20.46 8.90 -24.18
N VAL A 865 -19.46 8.09 -23.87
CA VAL A 865 -19.64 6.66 -23.60
C VAL A 865 -19.89 6.47 -22.11
N THR A 866 -20.84 5.62 -21.77
CA THR A 866 -21.16 5.21 -20.39
C THR A 866 -21.21 3.68 -20.36
N ILE A 867 -20.55 3.05 -19.39
CA ILE A 867 -20.43 1.59 -19.31
C ILE A 867 -21.13 0.95 -18.11
N LEU A 868 -21.40 1.69 -17.05
CA LEU A 868 -22.00 1.15 -15.82
C LEU A 868 -23.38 1.77 -15.52
N PRO A 869 -24.49 1.22 -16.09
CA PRO A 869 -25.85 1.64 -15.73
C PRO A 869 -26.25 1.15 -14.34
N ILE A 870 -27.53 1.18 -14.00
CA ILE A 870 -28.04 0.48 -12.82
C ILE A 870 -27.78 -1.03 -12.96
N LEU A 871 -27.12 -1.63 -11.97
CA LEU A 871 -26.76 -3.05 -11.99
C LEU A 871 -27.21 -3.72 -10.68
N PRO A 872 -28.38 -4.36 -10.67
CA PRO A 872 -28.79 -5.18 -9.54
C PRO A 872 -27.96 -6.47 -9.50
N SER A 873 -27.67 -6.96 -8.32
CA SER A 873 -26.96 -8.21 -8.13
C SER A 873 -27.46 -9.00 -6.92
N ILE A 874 -27.35 -10.30 -7.01
CA ILE A 874 -27.65 -11.24 -5.95
C ILE A 874 -26.47 -12.19 -5.76
N THR A 875 -26.13 -12.48 -4.52
CA THR A 875 -25.06 -13.44 -4.18
C THR A 875 -25.53 -14.33 -3.04
N TYR A 876 -25.35 -15.63 -3.22
CA TYR A 876 -25.49 -16.63 -2.16
C TYR A 876 -24.10 -17.08 -1.70
N ALA A 877 -23.88 -17.13 -0.38
CA ALA A 877 -22.64 -17.60 0.18
C ALA A 877 -22.84 -18.54 1.37
N ILE A 878 -21.95 -19.50 1.49
CA ILE A 878 -21.85 -20.44 2.61
C ILE A 878 -20.45 -20.33 3.19
N LYS A 879 -20.36 -20.28 4.52
CA LYS A 879 -19.10 -20.32 5.28
C LYS A 879 -19.20 -21.47 6.30
N PHE A 880 -18.21 -22.36 6.35
CA PHE A 880 -18.13 -23.55 7.23
C PHE A 880 -16.80 -23.67 7.94
#